data_14aa460adb6717c8100c0ce951a9ca29
#
_entry.id   14aa460adb6717c8100c0ce951a9ca29
#
_cell.length_a   1.000
_cell.length_b   1.000
_cell.length_c   1.000
_cell.angle_alpha   90.00
_cell.angle_beta   90.00
_cell.angle_gamma   90.00
#
_symmetry.space_group_name_H-M   'P 1'
#
loop_
_entity.id
_entity.type
_entity.pdbx_description
1 polymer ?
#
loop_
_entity_poly.entity_id
_entity_poly.type
_entity_poly.pdbx_seq_one_letter_code
_entity_poly.pdbx_strand_id
1 'polypeptide(L)'
;MSQLDLTGCKKRKRGDRVFRFKTFGEKGYPAEFKGSFRENVVALLEFGHLESNMSCGMLCWSFQLELHRHPPAHILLFVVEEPIEASTHRHCNHCKYVGWGHHMICNRKYHFVVPSRETEAVFGHDSNYEGPDSRKGERSIVGVEGHAMHGVIHSNGFGHLLCVNGLEMGSDLAGRHIMDFWDRLCTSLRARKVSIYDISQKKGMDLRLLHGVAYSKPWFGRWGYGFGRGSFGVTQPMYQKAIDAIQGMPLCLLIHHLGSSNHDIPLIFSRYQTLSDHSLVTVGNLFHFMLELKSRLPKETCLDSYNPGISVETTCRWSPKRVEMAARVIVEALRRAEFRWVSRQEVRDAARAYIGDTGLLDFVLKSLGNHIVGNYLVRRSLNPVTKVLEYCLEDISTVFPSDEGLVMNDSKLKARYKITRIQLMKDMFYLYKNILKEQKQTVATGIFSTIPVAARVILDTKYLIKEYCGGQPLEVKVGLKLYCTVVSRNNDEDDDGIEKALPPFECIIFKDNSTVNELKLEVERNFREIYWGLRSFCVESIVNLNAKGSDLVFGLVEAGSELLFEGNDSKVGINNEGIYESGHNNCTVDCPCGAKDDDGERMISCDICEVWQHTRCAQIPNNEEIPHIFLCNQCEQEIILFPSLP
;
A
#
# COMPACT_ATOMS: atom_id res chain seq x y z
N MET A 1 -34.93 -49.06 3.73
CA MET A 1 -34.31 -48.30 4.81
C MET A 1 -32.87 -48.75 4.95
N SER A 2 -31.95 -48.08 4.37
CA SER A 2 -30.51 -48.26 4.60
C SER A 2 -29.88 -46.88 4.68
N GLN A 3 -29.44 -46.56 5.87
CA GLN A 3 -28.67 -45.38 6.20
C GLN A 3 -27.32 -45.51 5.49
N LEU A 4 -27.01 -44.57 4.60
CA LEU A 4 -25.70 -44.40 4.01
C LEU A 4 -24.83 -43.63 5.01
N ASP A 5 -23.90 -44.35 5.64
CA ASP A 5 -22.82 -43.82 6.45
C ASP A 5 -21.86 -42.99 5.58
N LEU A 6 -21.91 -41.65 5.72
CA LEU A 6 -21.01 -40.71 5.08
C LEU A 6 -19.80 -40.32 5.98
N THR A 7 -19.30 -41.22 6.81
CA THR A 7 -18.16 -40.97 7.74
C THR A 7 -16.80 -41.39 7.17
N GLY A 8 -16.63 -41.41 5.85
CA GLY A 8 -15.38 -41.85 5.18
C GLY A 8 -14.47 -40.76 4.64
N CYS A 9 -14.78 -39.47 4.78
CA CYS A 9 -13.89 -38.40 4.35
C CYS A 9 -12.80 -38.16 5.39
N LYS A 10 -11.67 -38.86 5.27
CA LYS A 10 -10.43 -38.51 5.97
C LYS A 10 -10.10 -37.02 5.66
N LYS A 11 -10.38 -36.12 6.60
CA LYS A 11 -9.83 -34.76 6.59
C LYS A 11 -8.31 -34.90 6.47
N ARG A 12 -7.77 -34.69 5.26
CA ARG A 12 -6.33 -34.46 5.09
C ARG A 12 -6.02 -33.28 6.02
N LYS A 13 -5.08 -33.47 6.98
CA LYS A 13 -4.45 -32.36 7.69
C LYS A 13 -3.95 -31.42 6.61
N ARG A 14 -4.58 -30.26 6.46
CA ARG A 14 -4.06 -29.17 5.63
C ARG A 14 -2.74 -28.78 6.28
N GLY A 15 -1.61 -29.22 5.71
CA GLY A 15 -0.32 -28.64 6.05
C GLY A 15 -0.38 -27.14 5.76
N ASP A 16 0.31 -26.34 6.55
CA ASP A 16 0.37 -24.90 6.38
C ASP A 16 0.72 -24.57 4.93
N ARG A 17 -0.22 -23.93 4.23
CA ARG A 17 -0.03 -23.56 2.83
C ARG A 17 0.83 -22.30 2.79
N VAL A 18 1.99 -22.40 2.19
CA VAL A 18 2.87 -21.27 1.92
C VAL A 18 2.67 -20.82 0.48
N PHE A 19 2.38 -19.55 0.30
CA PHE A 19 2.19 -18.92 -1.00
C PHE A 19 3.40 -18.08 -1.38
N ARG A 20 3.64 -17.85 -2.66
CA ARG A 20 4.71 -16.96 -3.12
C ARG A 20 4.19 -15.50 -3.13
N PHE A 21 4.85 -14.62 -2.43
CA PHE A 21 4.48 -13.20 -2.37
C PHE A 21 4.36 -12.54 -3.76
N LYS A 22 5.30 -12.82 -4.67
CA LYS A 22 5.35 -12.17 -5.99
C LYS A 22 4.19 -12.52 -6.92
N THR A 23 3.61 -13.70 -6.75
CA THR A 23 2.54 -14.20 -7.61
C THR A 23 1.19 -14.26 -6.90
N PHE A 24 1.16 -14.03 -5.59
CA PHE A 24 -0.08 -14.01 -4.84
C PHE A 24 -1.00 -12.89 -5.33
N GLY A 25 -2.22 -13.25 -5.69
CA GLY A 25 -3.18 -12.36 -6.31
C GLY A 25 -3.10 -12.30 -7.84
N GLU A 26 -2.20 -13.04 -8.51
CA GLU A 26 -2.23 -13.18 -9.97
C GLU A 26 -3.32 -14.16 -10.42
N LYS A 27 -3.64 -14.12 -11.72
CA LYS A 27 -4.65 -15.00 -12.33
C LYS A 27 -4.33 -16.48 -12.03
N GLY A 28 -5.31 -17.19 -11.46
CA GLY A 28 -5.16 -18.59 -11.08
C GLY A 28 -4.39 -18.85 -9.78
N TYR A 29 -3.98 -17.82 -9.04
CA TYR A 29 -3.19 -18.00 -7.83
C TYR A 29 -3.56 -17.05 -6.68
N PRO A 30 -4.06 -17.52 -5.53
CA PRO A 30 -4.33 -18.92 -5.17
C PRO A 30 -5.63 -19.46 -5.78
N ALA A 31 -6.52 -18.63 -6.29
CA ALA A 31 -7.82 -18.97 -6.85
C ALA A 31 -8.07 -18.29 -8.20
N GLU A 32 -9.00 -18.84 -8.98
CA GLU A 32 -9.53 -18.20 -10.17
C GLU A 32 -10.63 -17.21 -9.76
N PHE A 33 -10.33 -15.92 -9.83
CA PHE A 33 -11.26 -14.86 -9.46
C PHE A 33 -12.14 -14.45 -10.66
N LYS A 34 -13.32 -15.05 -10.77
CA LYS A 34 -14.23 -14.86 -11.92
C LYS A 34 -15.49 -14.06 -11.58
N GLY A 35 -15.78 -13.91 -10.31
CA GLY A 35 -17.00 -13.29 -9.80
C GLY A 35 -16.89 -11.78 -9.52
N SER A 36 -17.89 -11.29 -8.82
CA SER A 36 -17.88 -9.97 -8.17
C SER A 36 -16.83 -9.91 -7.07
N PHE A 37 -16.56 -8.70 -6.54
CA PHE A 37 -15.60 -8.53 -5.43
C PHE A 37 -15.90 -9.47 -4.26
N ARG A 38 -17.17 -9.56 -3.84
CA ARG A 38 -17.59 -10.41 -2.70
C ARG A 38 -17.31 -11.90 -2.95
N GLU A 39 -17.70 -12.40 -4.12
CA GLU A 39 -17.46 -13.80 -4.51
C GLU A 39 -15.97 -14.10 -4.58
N ASN A 40 -15.16 -13.17 -5.10
CA ASN A 40 -13.72 -13.32 -5.19
C ASN A 40 -13.05 -13.31 -3.81
N VAL A 41 -13.52 -12.48 -2.86
CA VAL A 41 -13.01 -12.49 -1.48
C VAL A 41 -13.35 -13.83 -0.81
N VAL A 42 -14.58 -14.32 -0.92
CA VAL A 42 -14.95 -15.63 -0.38
C VAL A 42 -14.08 -16.75 -0.96
N ALA A 43 -13.86 -16.74 -2.29
CA ALA A 43 -12.97 -17.68 -2.94
C ALA A 43 -11.51 -17.60 -2.44
N LEU A 44 -11.03 -16.38 -2.13
CA LEU A 44 -9.71 -16.18 -1.51
C LEU A 44 -9.67 -16.79 -0.11
N LEU A 45 -10.67 -16.51 0.73
CA LEU A 45 -10.71 -16.95 2.13
C LEU A 45 -10.71 -18.47 2.30
N GLU A 46 -11.19 -19.23 1.33
CA GLU A 46 -11.10 -20.70 1.32
C GLU A 46 -9.66 -21.24 1.37
N PHE A 47 -8.69 -20.44 0.97
CA PHE A 47 -7.27 -20.78 0.99
C PHE A 47 -6.55 -20.31 2.25
N GLY A 48 -7.16 -19.43 3.03
CA GLY A 48 -6.63 -18.90 4.28
C GLY A 48 -6.76 -19.89 5.44
N HIS A 49 -5.94 -19.69 6.46
CA HIS A 49 -6.09 -20.35 7.75
C HIS A 49 -6.97 -19.49 8.67
N LEU A 50 -8.08 -20.05 9.15
CA LEU A 50 -8.98 -19.35 10.07
C LEU A 50 -8.33 -19.26 11.46
N GLU A 51 -8.10 -18.05 11.93
CA GLU A 51 -7.52 -17.76 13.23
C GLU A 51 -8.61 -17.71 14.30
N SER A 52 -8.43 -18.46 15.39
CA SER A 52 -9.46 -18.63 16.42
C SER A 52 -9.48 -17.55 17.51
N ASN A 53 -8.42 -16.72 17.62
CA ASN A 53 -8.20 -15.89 18.81
C ASN A 53 -7.87 -14.41 18.55
N MET A 54 -8.07 -13.88 17.33
CA MET A 54 -7.46 -12.59 16.96
C MET A 54 -8.39 -11.38 16.89
N SER A 55 -9.67 -11.51 17.13
CA SER A 55 -10.55 -10.34 16.94
C SER A 55 -11.89 -10.47 17.68
N CYS A 56 -12.30 -9.41 18.35
CA CYS A 56 -13.59 -9.27 19.05
C CYS A 56 -14.78 -9.58 18.14
N GLY A 57 -15.14 -10.84 17.98
CA GLY A 57 -16.31 -11.25 17.18
C GLY A 57 -16.15 -11.16 15.67
N MET A 58 -14.97 -10.78 15.15
CA MET A 58 -14.67 -10.72 13.72
C MET A 58 -13.94 -11.98 13.28
N LEU A 59 -14.22 -12.46 12.07
CA LEU A 59 -13.50 -13.59 11.47
C LEU A 59 -12.17 -13.09 10.86
N CYS A 60 -11.10 -13.81 11.15
CA CYS A 60 -9.76 -13.48 10.67
C CYS A 60 -9.12 -14.68 9.98
N TRP A 61 -8.57 -14.48 8.80
CA TRP A 61 -7.81 -15.49 8.06
C TRP A 61 -6.38 -15.03 7.86
N SER A 62 -5.44 -15.94 8.05
CA SER A 62 -4.02 -15.72 7.76
C SER A 62 -3.56 -16.45 6.51
N PHE A 63 -2.61 -15.82 5.81
CA PHE A 63 -1.92 -16.38 4.64
C PHE A 63 -0.44 -16.20 4.85
N GLN A 64 0.31 -17.30 4.81
CA GLN A 64 1.77 -17.25 4.88
C GLN A 64 2.35 -17.03 3.48
N LEU A 65 3.08 -15.92 3.30
CA LEU A 65 3.66 -15.50 2.03
C LEU A 65 5.18 -15.59 2.07
N GLU A 66 5.76 -16.42 1.19
CA GLU A 66 7.22 -16.54 1.05
C GLU A 66 7.79 -15.40 0.19
N LEU A 67 8.78 -14.72 0.75
CA LEU A 67 9.59 -13.74 0.04
C LEU A 67 10.76 -14.44 -0.65
N HIS A 68 10.92 -14.20 -1.95
CA HIS A 68 12.01 -14.75 -2.73
C HIS A 68 13.33 -14.04 -2.39
N ARG A 69 13.92 -14.39 -1.24
CA ARG A 69 15.25 -13.97 -0.78
C ARG A 69 15.98 -15.15 -0.14
N HIS A 70 17.26 -15.01 0.11
CA HIS A 70 18.04 -16.02 0.82
C HIS A 70 18.61 -15.42 2.11
N PRO A 71 18.33 -16.05 3.27
CA PRO A 71 17.38 -17.17 3.44
C PRO A 71 15.95 -16.74 3.10
N PRO A 72 15.06 -17.68 2.76
CA PRO A 72 13.67 -17.37 2.54
C PRO A 72 13.06 -16.75 3.81
N ALA A 73 12.31 -15.68 3.65
CA ALA A 73 11.56 -15.10 4.73
C ALA A 73 10.08 -15.21 4.44
N HIS A 74 9.31 -15.33 5.48
CA HIS A 74 7.87 -15.37 5.41
C HIS A 74 7.30 -14.10 6.01
N ILE A 75 6.20 -13.65 5.45
CA ILE A 75 5.37 -12.60 5.99
C ILE A 75 3.93 -13.11 6.07
N LEU A 76 3.16 -12.57 6.98
CA LEU A 76 1.76 -12.89 7.12
C LEU A 76 0.89 -11.82 6.45
N LEU A 77 -0.11 -12.26 5.72
CA LEU A 77 -1.24 -11.43 5.31
C LEU A 77 -2.44 -11.88 6.12
N PHE A 78 -3.03 -10.96 6.86
CA PHE A 78 -4.31 -11.17 7.54
C PHE A 78 -5.43 -10.55 6.72
N VAL A 79 -6.54 -11.28 6.59
CA VAL A 79 -7.79 -10.77 6.05
C VAL A 79 -8.84 -10.88 7.14
N VAL A 80 -9.34 -9.72 7.59
CA VAL A 80 -10.35 -9.64 8.65
C VAL A 80 -11.67 -9.21 8.04
N GLU A 81 -12.72 -9.99 8.28
CA GLU A 81 -14.09 -9.63 7.95
C GLU A 81 -14.71 -8.90 9.14
N GLU A 82 -15.01 -7.63 8.96
CA GLU A 82 -15.70 -6.80 9.95
C GLU A 82 -17.17 -6.63 9.53
N PRO A 83 -18.11 -7.40 10.11
CA PRO A 83 -19.53 -7.13 9.94
C PRO A 83 -19.90 -5.84 10.68
N ILE A 84 -20.90 -5.12 10.19
CA ILE A 84 -21.34 -3.86 10.81
C ILE A 84 -21.80 -4.03 12.27
N GLU A 85 -22.32 -5.19 12.62
CA GLU A 85 -22.76 -5.51 13.96
C GLU A 85 -21.59 -5.65 14.95
N ALA A 86 -20.41 -6.06 14.48
CA ALA A 86 -19.21 -6.18 15.27
C ALA A 86 -18.33 -4.92 15.22
N SER A 87 -18.66 -3.95 14.36
CA SER A 87 -17.93 -2.70 14.20
C SER A 87 -18.18 -1.77 15.39
N THR A 88 -17.11 -1.18 15.93
CA THR A 88 -17.22 -0.14 16.96
C THR A 88 -17.90 1.13 16.45
N HIS A 89 -17.78 1.40 15.15
CA HIS A 89 -18.38 2.52 14.46
C HIS A 89 -19.04 2.05 13.17
N ARG A 90 -20.31 2.40 12.97
CA ARG A 90 -21.03 2.09 11.73
C ARG A 90 -20.39 2.73 10.52
N HIS A 91 -19.99 4.01 10.67
CA HIS A 91 -19.37 4.79 9.61
C HIS A 91 -17.89 4.45 9.47
N CYS A 92 -17.42 4.37 8.23
CA CYS A 92 -16.01 4.27 7.95
C CYS A 92 -15.35 5.65 8.11
N ASN A 93 -14.35 5.75 8.98
CA ASN A 93 -13.65 7.00 9.24
C ASN A 93 -12.96 7.61 8.01
N HIS A 94 -12.84 6.85 6.93
CA HIS A 94 -12.12 7.22 5.72
C HIS A 94 -13.05 7.61 4.57
N CYS A 95 -14.27 7.04 4.50
CA CYS A 95 -15.19 7.24 3.38
C CYS A 95 -15.72 8.67 3.28
N LYS A 96 -15.94 9.35 4.41
CA LYS A 96 -16.52 10.70 4.43
C LYS A 96 -15.72 11.75 3.65
N TYR A 97 -14.46 11.47 3.35
CA TYR A 97 -13.54 12.40 2.71
C TYR A 97 -13.23 12.08 1.25
N VAL A 98 -13.87 11.09 0.65
CA VAL A 98 -13.64 10.72 -0.75
C VAL A 98 -14.91 10.90 -1.57
N GLY A 99 -14.80 10.90 -2.88
CA GLY A 99 -15.90 11.13 -3.80
C GLY A 99 -17.08 10.16 -3.70
N TRP A 100 -17.01 9.14 -2.85
CA TRP A 100 -18.10 8.24 -2.49
C TRP A 100 -18.46 8.29 -1.00
N GLY A 101 -18.10 9.34 -0.29
CA GLY A 101 -18.41 9.51 1.13
C GLY A 101 -19.89 9.53 1.45
N HIS A 102 -20.74 9.80 0.44
CA HIS A 102 -22.20 9.78 0.57
C HIS A 102 -22.83 8.43 0.15
N HIS A 103 -22.02 7.42 -0.18
CA HIS A 103 -22.60 6.11 -0.48
C HIS A 103 -23.17 5.44 0.78
N MET A 104 -24.12 4.52 0.56
CA MET A 104 -24.76 3.82 1.67
C MET A 104 -23.76 2.94 2.42
N ILE A 105 -23.94 2.85 3.74
CA ILE A 105 -23.13 1.99 4.61
C ILE A 105 -23.28 0.54 4.17
N CYS A 106 -22.14 -0.12 4.01
CA CYS A 106 -22.07 -1.53 3.65
C CYS A 106 -22.17 -2.44 4.87
N ASN A 107 -22.77 -3.63 4.70
CA ASN A 107 -22.90 -4.63 5.76
C ASN A 107 -21.57 -5.18 6.26
N ARG A 108 -20.54 -5.15 5.44
CA ARG A 108 -19.21 -5.71 5.76
C ARG A 108 -18.10 -4.89 5.18
N LYS A 109 -16.97 -4.88 5.90
CA LYS A 109 -15.67 -4.39 5.46
C LYS A 109 -14.66 -5.54 5.55
N TYR A 110 -13.73 -5.59 4.60
CA TYR A 110 -12.63 -6.54 4.59
C TYR A 110 -11.32 -5.78 4.75
N HIS A 111 -10.61 -6.07 5.84
CA HIS A 111 -9.31 -5.49 6.14
C HIS A 111 -8.21 -6.42 5.66
N PHE A 112 -7.32 -5.91 4.83
CA PHE A 112 -6.14 -6.61 4.34
C PHE A 112 -4.93 -6.02 5.06
N VAL A 113 -4.35 -6.79 5.99
CA VAL A 113 -3.29 -6.30 6.87
C VAL A 113 -2.03 -7.15 6.69
N VAL A 114 -0.91 -6.47 6.40
CA VAL A 114 0.43 -7.05 6.51
C VAL A 114 1.08 -6.38 7.71
N PRO A 115 1.29 -7.09 8.83
CA PRO A 115 1.91 -6.52 10.01
C PRO A 115 3.36 -6.11 9.73
N SER A 116 3.87 -5.16 10.50
CA SER A 116 5.31 -4.92 10.62
C SER A 116 5.89 -5.87 11.67
N ARG A 117 7.21 -5.98 11.75
CA ARG A 117 7.87 -6.81 12.78
C ARG A 117 7.46 -6.42 14.19
N GLU A 118 7.30 -5.13 14.45
CA GLU A 118 6.88 -4.63 15.76
C GLU A 118 5.44 -5.05 16.08
N THR A 119 4.55 -5.03 15.09
CA THR A 119 3.16 -5.45 15.25
C THR A 119 3.00 -6.97 15.22
N GLU A 120 3.86 -7.69 14.49
CA GLU A 120 3.88 -9.16 14.46
C GLU A 120 4.25 -9.75 15.83
N ALA A 121 5.20 -9.14 16.54
CA ALA A 121 5.58 -9.52 17.91
C ALA A 121 4.43 -9.40 18.91
N VAL A 122 3.45 -8.52 18.66
CA VAL A 122 2.26 -8.35 19.51
C VAL A 122 1.26 -9.50 19.33
N PHE A 123 1.27 -10.16 18.17
CA PHE A 123 0.35 -11.24 17.81
C PHE A 123 1.01 -12.62 17.74
N GLY A 124 2.36 -12.69 17.87
CA GLY A 124 3.13 -13.94 17.84
C GLY A 124 2.87 -14.81 19.07
N HIS A 125 2.90 -16.10 18.87
CA HIS A 125 2.56 -17.17 19.82
C HIS A 125 3.61 -17.42 20.92
N ASP A 126 4.26 -16.41 21.49
CA ASP A 126 5.09 -16.61 22.68
C ASP A 126 4.32 -16.21 23.95
N SER A 127 3.47 -17.16 24.39
CA SER A 127 2.65 -17.11 25.60
C SER A 127 3.43 -17.29 26.93
N ASN A 128 4.72 -16.98 26.99
CA ASN A 128 5.52 -17.18 28.18
C ASN A 128 6.01 -15.91 28.92
N TYR A 129 5.46 -14.74 28.58
CA TYR A 129 5.72 -13.52 29.35
C TYR A 129 4.45 -13.04 30.05
N GLU A 130 4.11 -13.66 31.17
CA GLU A 130 3.13 -13.13 32.13
C GLU A 130 3.74 -11.96 32.89
N GLY A 131 3.61 -10.75 32.36
CA GLY A 131 3.81 -9.53 33.14
C GLY A 131 2.56 -9.23 33.99
N PRO A 132 2.71 -8.73 35.25
CA PRO A 132 1.59 -8.64 36.22
C PRO A 132 0.53 -7.56 35.92
N ASP A 133 0.54 -6.87 34.76
CA ASP A 133 -0.37 -5.73 34.51
C ASP A 133 -1.10 -5.79 33.15
N SER A 134 -1.17 -6.96 32.52
CA SER A 134 -1.97 -7.10 31.29
C SER A 134 -3.44 -7.33 31.63
N ARG A 135 -4.21 -6.24 31.72
CA ARG A 135 -5.68 -6.33 31.53
C ARG A 135 -5.90 -7.02 30.18
N LYS A 136 -6.50 -8.20 30.22
CA LYS A 136 -6.94 -8.97 29.05
C LYS A 136 -7.98 -8.17 28.25
N GLY A 137 -7.55 -7.16 27.52
CA GLY A 137 -8.33 -6.54 26.45
C GLY A 137 -7.98 -7.29 25.18
N GLU A 138 -8.95 -7.98 24.59
CA GLU A 138 -8.85 -8.54 23.24
C GLU A 138 -8.34 -7.46 22.27
N ARG A 139 -7.08 -7.58 21.82
CA ARG A 139 -6.48 -6.63 20.88
C ARG A 139 -6.89 -7.01 19.47
N SER A 140 -7.74 -6.18 18.84
CA SER A 140 -8.06 -6.33 17.43
C SER A 140 -6.86 -5.91 16.57
N ILE A 141 -6.45 -6.74 15.62
CA ILE A 141 -5.40 -6.42 14.65
C ILE A 141 -5.74 -5.17 13.82
N VAL A 142 -7.02 -4.93 13.60
CA VAL A 142 -7.53 -3.76 12.84
C VAL A 142 -7.29 -2.44 13.57
N GLY A 143 -7.27 -2.45 14.90
CA GLY A 143 -7.05 -1.26 15.72
C GLY A 143 -5.58 -0.89 15.96
N VAL A 144 -4.63 -1.66 15.44
CA VAL A 144 -3.21 -1.41 15.62
C VAL A 144 -2.69 -0.50 14.51
N GLU A 145 -1.91 0.51 14.88
CA GLU A 145 -1.22 1.38 13.95
C GLU A 145 0.17 0.84 13.59
N GLY A 146 0.70 1.27 12.45
CA GLY A 146 2.09 0.96 12.08
C GLY A 146 2.29 -0.33 11.30
N HIS A 147 1.23 -0.92 10.74
CA HIS A 147 1.35 -2.06 9.84
C HIS A 147 2.21 -1.74 8.60
N ALA A 148 2.88 -2.76 8.04
CA ALA A 148 3.56 -2.62 6.75
C ALA A 148 2.56 -2.25 5.64
N MET A 149 1.36 -2.83 5.68
CA MET A 149 0.22 -2.49 4.81
C MET A 149 -1.09 -2.62 5.58
N HIS A 150 -1.98 -1.68 5.39
CA HIS A 150 -3.37 -1.80 5.81
C HIS A 150 -4.28 -1.23 4.72
N GLY A 151 -5.13 -2.07 4.17
CA GLY A 151 -6.17 -1.69 3.21
C GLY A 151 -7.53 -2.18 3.67
N VAL A 152 -8.56 -1.43 3.35
CA VAL A 152 -9.96 -1.74 3.67
C VAL A 152 -10.77 -1.70 2.40
N ILE A 153 -11.57 -2.72 2.12
CA ILE A 153 -12.51 -2.74 1.01
C ILE A 153 -13.89 -3.11 1.53
N HIS A 154 -14.86 -2.28 1.22
CA HIS A 154 -16.27 -2.50 1.57
C HIS A 154 -16.89 -3.57 0.67
N SER A 155 -17.98 -4.18 1.12
CA SER A 155 -18.67 -5.26 0.38
C SER A 155 -19.18 -4.84 -1.01
N ASN A 156 -19.31 -3.54 -1.28
CA ASN A 156 -19.64 -3.01 -2.62
C ASN A 156 -18.40 -2.85 -3.53
N GLY A 157 -17.20 -3.19 -3.05
CA GLY A 157 -15.95 -3.11 -3.83
C GLY A 157 -15.23 -1.76 -3.78
N PHE A 158 -15.75 -0.76 -3.05
CA PHE A 158 -15.03 0.49 -2.80
C PHE A 158 -14.15 0.36 -1.56
N GLY A 159 -12.97 0.93 -1.59
CA GLY A 159 -12.02 0.76 -0.50
C GLY A 159 -11.01 1.87 -0.36
N HIS A 160 -10.16 1.69 0.64
CA HIS A 160 -9.07 2.60 1.02
C HIS A 160 -7.80 1.82 1.28
N LEU A 161 -6.67 2.30 0.75
CA LEU A 161 -5.36 1.89 1.23
C LEU A 161 -4.94 2.89 2.31
N LEU A 162 -4.94 2.46 3.57
CA LEU A 162 -4.75 3.33 4.72
C LEU A 162 -3.27 3.64 4.98
N CYS A 163 -2.41 2.63 4.92
CA CYS A 163 -0.98 2.86 5.07
C CYS A 163 -0.12 1.90 4.24
N VAL A 164 1.06 2.38 3.88
CA VAL A 164 2.15 1.59 3.31
C VAL A 164 3.43 2.00 4.00
N ASN A 165 4.04 1.09 4.77
CA ASN A 165 5.28 1.31 5.49
C ASN A 165 6.35 0.33 4.97
N GLY A 166 7.39 0.88 4.34
CA GLY A 166 8.45 0.08 3.75
C GLY A 166 9.62 -0.19 4.70
N LEU A 167 10.78 -0.47 4.11
CA LEU A 167 12.02 -0.80 4.84
C LEU A 167 12.43 0.28 5.86
N GLU A 168 12.12 1.52 5.59
CA GLU A 168 12.42 2.67 6.45
C GLU A 168 11.66 2.64 7.79
N MET A 169 10.57 1.87 7.85
CA MET A 169 9.75 1.65 9.04
C MET A 169 9.98 0.26 9.66
N GLY A 170 11.09 -0.40 9.33
CA GLY A 170 11.41 -1.72 9.85
C GLY A 170 10.70 -2.89 9.18
N SER A 171 9.91 -2.65 8.13
CA SER A 171 9.31 -3.72 7.33
C SER A 171 10.37 -4.49 6.54
N ASP A 172 10.13 -5.78 6.30
CA ASP A 172 10.97 -6.61 5.43
C ASP A 172 10.81 -6.29 3.94
N LEU A 173 9.80 -5.51 3.58
CA LEU A 173 9.45 -5.15 2.21
C LEU A 173 9.72 -3.67 1.92
N ALA A 174 10.20 -3.39 0.72
CA ALA A 174 10.20 -2.03 0.21
C ALA A 174 8.77 -1.60 -0.10
N GLY A 175 8.41 -0.33 0.17
CA GLY A 175 7.07 0.21 -0.07
C GLY A 175 6.55 -0.05 -1.49
N ARG A 176 7.42 -0.03 -2.52
CA ARG A 176 7.04 -0.38 -3.90
C ARG A 176 6.54 -1.83 -4.05
N HIS A 177 7.12 -2.79 -3.32
CA HIS A 177 6.70 -4.19 -3.37
C HIS A 177 5.34 -4.36 -2.70
N ILE A 178 5.09 -3.60 -1.63
CA ILE A 178 3.80 -3.57 -0.94
C ILE A 178 2.73 -2.98 -1.88
N MET A 179 3.03 -1.88 -2.56
CA MET A 179 2.12 -1.27 -3.54
C MET A 179 1.85 -2.19 -4.73
N ASP A 180 2.88 -2.86 -5.29
CA ASP A 180 2.70 -3.85 -6.36
C ASP A 180 1.82 -5.03 -5.90
N PHE A 181 1.96 -5.44 -4.64
CA PHE A 181 1.13 -6.49 -4.05
C PHE A 181 -0.33 -6.05 -3.88
N TRP A 182 -0.55 -4.85 -3.32
CA TRP A 182 -1.88 -4.27 -3.17
C TRP A 182 -2.59 -4.10 -4.51
N ASP A 183 -1.87 -3.62 -5.51
CA ASP A 183 -2.39 -3.43 -6.87
C ASP A 183 -2.83 -4.76 -7.51
N ARG A 184 -2.04 -5.83 -7.34
CA ARG A 184 -2.42 -7.18 -7.79
C ARG A 184 -3.67 -7.69 -7.07
N LEU A 185 -3.74 -7.55 -5.74
CA LEU A 185 -4.91 -7.95 -4.96
C LEU A 185 -6.18 -7.24 -5.43
N CYS A 186 -6.14 -5.91 -5.52
CA CYS A 186 -7.30 -5.14 -5.95
C CYS A 186 -7.74 -5.48 -7.37
N THR A 187 -6.78 -5.67 -8.29
CA THR A 187 -7.07 -6.05 -9.67
C THR A 187 -7.73 -7.43 -9.75
N SER A 188 -7.16 -8.42 -9.06
CA SER A 188 -7.66 -9.80 -9.12
C SER A 188 -9.00 -9.96 -8.39
N LEU A 189 -9.15 -9.33 -7.22
CA LEU A 189 -10.39 -9.34 -6.48
C LEU A 189 -11.49 -8.49 -7.15
N ARG A 190 -11.15 -7.74 -8.21
CA ARG A 190 -12.06 -6.82 -8.91
C ARG A 190 -12.65 -5.77 -7.97
N ALA A 191 -11.80 -5.13 -7.16
CA ALA A 191 -12.18 -3.92 -6.46
C ALA A 191 -12.69 -2.89 -7.49
N ARG A 192 -13.70 -2.12 -7.12
CA ARG A 192 -14.30 -1.13 -8.03
C ARG A 192 -13.53 0.16 -8.02
N LYS A 193 -13.24 0.65 -6.83
CA LYS A 193 -12.56 1.91 -6.63
C LYS A 193 -11.80 1.91 -5.30
N VAL A 194 -10.54 2.29 -5.31
CA VAL A 194 -9.71 2.35 -4.12
C VAL A 194 -9.05 3.72 -4.03
N SER A 195 -9.11 4.34 -2.84
CA SER A 195 -8.34 5.54 -2.52
C SER A 195 -7.12 5.19 -1.68
N ILE A 196 -6.08 6.02 -1.75
CA ILE A 196 -4.94 5.96 -0.84
C ILE A 196 -5.15 6.97 0.26
N TYR A 197 -5.07 6.50 1.50
CA TYR A 197 -5.11 7.31 2.70
C TYR A 197 -4.05 6.83 3.70
N ASP A 198 -3.16 7.71 4.09
CA ASP A 198 -2.12 7.41 5.08
C ASP A 198 -2.41 8.19 6.35
N ILE A 199 -2.82 7.49 7.39
CA ILE A 199 -3.12 8.04 8.72
C ILE A 199 -1.94 7.90 9.70
N SER A 200 -0.94 7.07 9.37
CA SER A 200 0.16 6.81 10.28
C SER A 200 1.17 7.96 10.33
N GLN A 201 1.55 8.37 11.54
CA GLN A 201 2.69 9.27 11.74
C GLN A 201 3.98 8.46 11.64
N LYS A 202 4.68 8.61 10.53
CA LYS A 202 5.91 7.86 10.28
C LYS A 202 7.07 8.41 11.08
N LYS A 203 7.78 7.52 11.78
CA LYS A 203 9.01 7.85 12.51
C LYS A 203 10.24 7.91 11.61
N GLY A 204 10.23 7.16 10.50
CA GLY A 204 11.31 7.07 9.52
C GLY A 204 11.24 8.11 8.40
N MET A 205 11.90 7.80 7.26
CA MET A 205 11.81 8.60 6.04
C MET A 205 10.49 8.33 5.33
N ASP A 206 9.80 9.39 4.93
CA ASP A 206 8.61 9.23 4.12
C ASP A 206 8.99 9.06 2.64
N LEU A 207 8.81 7.84 2.14
CA LEU A 207 9.16 7.50 0.77
C LEU A 207 8.33 8.26 -0.27
N ARG A 208 7.11 8.68 0.06
CA ARG A 208 6.27 9.48 -0.83
C ARG A 208 6.96 10.80 -1.16
N LEU A 209 7.50 11.46 -0.13
CA LEU A 209 8.23 12.71 -0.29
C LEU A 209 9.56 12.50 -1.03
N LEU A 210 10.35 11.52 -0.58
CA LEU A 210 11.64 11.23 -1.22
C LEU A 210 11.49 10.85 -2.70
N HIS A 211 10.50 10.02 -3.03
CA HIS A 211 10.26 9.62 -4.41
C HIS A 211 9.82 10.81 -5.28
N GLY A 212 8.90 11.64 -4.79
CA GLY A 212 8.46 12.84 -5.50
C GLY A 212 9.62 13.78 -5.81
N VAL A 213 10.46 14.06 -4.80
CA VAL A 213 11.62 14.95 -4.93
C VAL A 213 12.71 14.35 -5.85
N ALA A 214 12.97 13.05 -5.75
CA ALA A 214 14.02 12.41 -6.53
C ALA A 214 13.67 12.22 -8.01
N TYR A 215 12.41 11.92 -8.31
CA TYR A 215 11.99 11.54 -9.67
C TYR A 215 11.11 12.57 -10.37
N SER A 216 10.82 13.70 -9.76
CA SER A 216 9.94 14.77 -10.30
C SER A 216 8.52 14.31 -10.64
N LYS A 217 8.09 13.19 -10.13
CA LYS A 217 6.80 12.59 -10.46
C LYS A 217 6.09 12.15 -9.19
N PRO A 218 4.77 12.20 -9.17
CA PRO A 218 3.99 11.63 -8.08
C PRO A 218 4.36 10.15 -7.86
N TRP A 219 4.67 9.79 -6.63
CA TRP A 219 5.07 8.44 -6.25
C TRP A 219 3.99 7.40 -6.61
N PHE A 220 2.72 7.81 -6.61
CA PHE A 220 1.56 6.97 -6.87
C PHE A 220 1.24 6.77 -8.37
N GLY A 221 1.78 7.62 -9.25
CA GLY A 221 1.49 7.57 -10.70
C GLY A 221 1.88 6.25 -11.36
N ARG A 222 2.91 5.61 -10.85
CA ARG A 222 3.37 4.31 -11.32
C ARG A 222 2.28 3.23 -11.24
N TRP A 223 1.41 3.29 -10.23
CA TRP A 223 0.32 2.33 -10.04
C TRP A 223 -1.01 2.82 -10.61
N GLY A 224 -1.00 3.91 -11.39
CA GLY A 224 -2.20 4.44 -12.02
C GLY A 224 -3.14 5.17 -11.07
N TYR A 225 -2.71 5.50 -9.85
CA TYR A 225 -3.47 6.38 -8.99
C TYR A 225 -3.40 7.81 -9.50
N GLY A 226 -4.53 8.50 -9.47
CA GLY A 226 -4.66 9.89 -9.87
C GLY A 226 -5.50 10.68 -8.88
N PHE A 227 -5.42 12.01 -8.99
CA PHE A 227 -6.30 12.90 -8.24
C PHE A 227 -7.74 12.64 -8.69
N GLY A 228 -8.62 12.34 -7.72
CA GLY A 228 -9.99 11.98 -8.00
C GLY A 228 -10.99 13.03 -7.56
N ARG A 229 -12.22 12.88 -8.07
CA ARG A 229 -13.35 13.70 -7.69
C ARG A 229 -13.65 13.50 -6.20
N GLY A 230 -13.85 14.60 -5.46
CA GLY A 230 -14.15 14.56 -4.02
C GLY A 230 -12.97 14.12 -3.15
N SER A 231 -11.74 14.11 -3.67
CA SER A 231 -10.56 13.83 -2.85
C SER A 231 -10.17 15.08 -2.05
N PHE A 232 -9.91 14.86 -0.76
CA PHE A 232 -9.27 15.87 0.10
C PHE A 232 -7.78 15.88 -0.18
N GLY A 233 -7.25 17.01 -0.47
CA GLY A 233 -5.85 17.15 -0.83
C GLY A 233 -5.66 18.35 -1.71
N VAL A 234 -4.58 18.34 -2.44
CA VAL A 234 -4.21 19.43 -3.33
C VAL A 234 -4.54 19.07 -4.77
N THR A 235 -4.72 20.07 -5.62
CA THR A 235 -4.85 19.85 -7.05
C THR A 235 -3.55 19.30 -7.63
N GLN A 236 -3.63 18.60 -8.76
CA GLN A 236 -2.44 18.08 -9.44
C GLN A 236 -1.40 19.18 -9.74
N PRO A 237 -1.77 20.38 -10.23
CA PRO A 237 -0.80 21.47 -10.43
C PRO A 237 -0.12 21.95 -9.13
N MET A 238 -0.87 22.00 -8.02
CA MET A 238 -0.30 22.39 -6.73
C MET A 238 0.67 21.35 -6.22
N TYR A 239 0.32 20.06 -6.34
CA TYR A 239 1.21 18.96 -5.99
C TYR A 239 2.51 19.00 -6.80
N GLN A 240 2.41 19.18 -8.13
CA GLN A 240 3.58 19.29 -8.99
C GLN A 240 4.43 20.51 -8.62
N LYS A 241 3.81 21.67 -8.39
CA LYS A 241 4.51 22.86 -7.94
C LYS A 241 5.26 22.63 -6.62
N ALA A 242 4.68 21.87 -5.70
CA ALA A 242 5.34 21.52 -4.44
C ALA A 242 6.55 20.61 -4.64
N ILE A 243 6.44 19.62 -5.55
CA ILE A 243 7.60 18.79 -5.94
C ILE A 243 8.70 19.67 -6.53
N ASP A 244 8.38 20.52 -7.52
CA ASP A 244 9.33 21.34 -8.25
C ASP A 244 10.06 22.31 -7.32
N ALA A 245 9.35 22.88 -6.34
CA ALA A 245 9.92 23.79 -5.34
C ALA A 245 11.01 23.13 -4.48
N ILE A 246 10.85 21.87 -4.10
CA ILE A 246 11.88 21.14 -3.32
C ILE A 246 12.96 20.60 -4.25
N GLN A 247 12.56 19.97 -5.34
CA GLN A 247 13.48 19.34 -6.27
C GLN A 247 14.46 20.32 -6.88
N GLY A 248 13.97 21.49 -7.32
CA GLY A 248 14.77 22.55 -7.93
C GLY A 248 15.65 23.33 -6.97
N MET A 249 15.56 23.11 -5.65
CA MET A 249 16.32 23.84 -4.66
C MET A 249 17.83 23.65 -4.86
N PRO A 250 18.61 24.72 -5.10
CA PRO A 250 20.05 24.59 -5.33
C PRO A 250 20.80 24.18 -4.05
N LEU A 251 21.69 23.18 -4.17
CA LEU A 251 22.51 22.71 -3.05
C LEU A 251 23.45 23.78 -2.50
N CYS A 252 23.97 24.66 -3.35
CA CYS A 252 24.85 25.75 -2.91
C CYS A 252 24.17 26.70 -1.92
N LEU A 253 22.88 27.00 -2.15
CA LEU A 253 22.09 27.82 -1.23
C LEU A 253 21.85 27.10 0.10
N LEU A 254 21.58 25.79 0.07
CA LEU A 254 21.42 24.99 1.29
C LEU A 254 22.74 24.91 2.09
N ILE A 255 23.87 24.76 1.42
CA ILE A 255 25.19 24.78 2.08
C ILE A 255 25.41 26.11 2.79
N HIS A 256 25.11 27.20 2.13
CA HIS A 256 25.28 28.54 2.70
C HIS A 256 24.35 28.77 3.91
N HIS A 257 23.12 28.31 3.80
CA HIS A 257 22.10 28.54 4.86
C HIS A 257 22.24 27.59 6.04
N LEU A 258 22.42 26.30 5.80
CA LEU A 258 22.47 25.26 6.83
C LEU A 258 23.88 24.92 7.30
N GLY A 259 24.91 25.24 6.50
CA GLY A 259 26.29 24.88 6.79
C GLY A 259 26.87 25.55 8.05
N SER A 260 26.35 26.70 8.44
CA SER A 260 26.73 27.38 9.68
C SER A 260 26.19 26.69 10.95
N SER A 261 25.05 26.02 10.83
CA SER A 261 24.39 25.31 11.94
C SER A 261 24.61 23.79 11.90
N ASN A 262 24.91 23.22 10.74
CA ASN A 262 25.06 21.78 10.51
C ASN A 262 26.28 21.49 9.63
N HIS A 263 27.45 21.34 10.25
CA HIS A 263 28.72 21.08 9.54
C HIS A 263 28.74 19.78 8.71
N ASP A 264 27.87 18.82 9.03
CA ASP A 264 27.82 17.53 8.31
C ASP A 264 27.19 17.65 6.93
N ILE A 265 26.26 18.59 6.70
CA ILE A 265 25.56 18.74 5.42
C ILE A 265 26.55 19.03 4.27
N PRO A 266 27.45 20.01 4.37
CA PRO A 266 28.46 20.24 3.32
C PRO A 266 29.36 19.04 3.08
N LEU A 267 29.74 18.32 4.14
CA LEU A 267 30.58 17.10 4.03
C LEU A 267 29.85 15.99 3.28
N ILE A 268 28.57 15.79 3.57
CA ILE A 268 27.75 14.81 2.86
C ILE A 268 27.62 15.21 1.38
N PHE A 269 27.30 16.46 1.08
CA PHE A 269 27.20 16.92 -0.31
C PHE A 269 28.51 16.74 -1.07
N SER A 270 29.64 17.12 -0.49
CA SER A 270 30.97 16.92 -1.10
C SER A 270 31.25 15.44 -1.36
N ARG A 271 30.91 14.55 -0.40
CA ARG A 271 31.06 13.11 -0.54
C ARG A 271 30.31 12.57 -1.76
N TYR A 272 29.01 12.90 -1.88
CA TYR A 272 28.20 12.40 -2.98
C TYR A 272 28.52 13.09 -4.31
N GLN A 273 28.97 14.34 -4.29
CA GLN A 273 29.48 15.01 -5.48
C GLN A 273 30.71 14.32 -6.06
N THR A 274 31.64 13.83 -5.21
CA THR A 274 32.84 13.08 -5.66
C THR A 274 32.50 11.68 -6.16
N LEU A 275 31.39 11.09 -5.71
CA LEU A 275 30.92 9.79 -6.15
C LEU A 275 30.10 9.85 -7.44
N SER A 276 29.57 11.01 -7.76
CA SER A 276 28.69 11.21 -8.93
C SER A 276 29.52 11.53 -10.18
N ASP A 277 29.09 10.96 -11.29
CA ASP A 277 29.63 11.24 -12.61
C ASP A 277 29.16 12.60 -13.17
N HIS A 278 28.08 13.13 -12.60
CA HIS A 278 27.44 14.37 -13.00
C HIS A 278 27.47 15.38 -11.86
N SER A 279 27.43 16.66 -12.20
CA SER A 279 27.28 17.70 -11.19
C SER A 279 25.92 17.58 -10.50
N LEU A 280 25.94 17.42 -9.18
CA LEU A 280 24.76 17.46 -8.34
C LEU A 280 24.47 18.92 -7.98
N VAL A 281 23.52 19.53 -8.66
CA VAL A 281 23.22 20.97 -8.52
C VAL A 281 22.04 21.20 -7.56
N THR A 282 21.06 20.32 -7.58
CA THR A 282 19.80 20.48 -6.84
C THR A 282 19.56 19.35 -5.84
N VAL A 283 18.65 19.59 -4.90
CA VAL A 283 18.18 18.59 -3.93
C VAL A 283 17.63 17.35 -4.64
N GLY A 284 16.90 17.55 -5.74
CA GLY A 284 16.39 16.46 -6.55
C GLY A 284 17.50 15.60 -7.14
N ASN A 285 18.54 16.22 -7.72
CA ASN A 285 19.68 15.50 -8.27
C ASN A 285 20.38 14.64 -7.20
N LEU A 286 20.56 15.20 -6.01
CA LEU A 286 21.20 14.52 -4.90
C LEU A 286 20.40 13.30 -4.43
N PHE A 287 19.12 13.45 -4.11
CA PHE A 287 18.30 12.32 -3.68
C PHE A 287 18.09 11.28 -4.76
N HIS A 288 17.96 11.68 -6.02
CA HIS A 288 17.93 10.76 -7.16
C HIS A 288 19.19 9.92 -7.23
N PHE A 289 20.36 10.56 -7.19
CA PHE A 289 21.64 9.87 -7.20
C PHE A 289 21.80 8.91 -6.02
N MET A 290 21.43 9.34 -4.80
CA MET A 290 21.50 8.50 -3.61
C MET A 290 20.59 7.27 -3.70
N LEU A 291 19.37 7.41 -4.23
CA LEU A 291 18.44 6.28 -4.41
C LEU A 291 18.92 5.31 -5.49
N GLU A 292 19.51 5.82 -6.59
CA GLU A 292 20.13 4.97 -7.60
C GLU A 292 21.36 4.23 -7.05
N LEU A 293 22.22 4.93 -6.32
CA LEU A 293 23.39 4.32 -5.68
C LEU A 293 22.96 3.23 -4.69
N LYS A 294 21.90 3.46 -3.90
CA LYS A 294 21.31 2.43 -3.02
C LYS A 294 20.91 1.16 -3.76
N SER A 295 20.38 1.29 -4.98
CA SER A 295 19.97 0.13 -5.77
C SER A 295 21.16 -0.67 -6.31
N ARG A 296 22.29 -0.01 -6.52
CA ARG A 296 23.53 -0.59 -7.09
C ARG A 296 24.48 -1.14 -6.04
N LEU A 297 24.44 -0.60 -4.80
CA LEU A 297 25.27 -1.09 -3.72
C LEU A 297 24.88 -2.52 -3.32
N PRO A 298 25.87 -3.40 -3.05
CA PRO A 298 25.60 -4.74 -2.57
C PRO A 298 24.83 -4.69 -1.26
N LYS A 299 23.98 -5.66 -1.05
CA LYS A 299 23.35 -5.86 0.26
C LYS A 299 24.41 -6.42 1.18
N GLU A 300 24.77 -5.65 2.19
CA GLU A 300 25.62 -6.14 3.27
C GLU A 300 24.84 -7.23 4.01
N THR A 301 25.22 -8.47 3.84
CA THR A 301 24.90 -9.49 4.84
C THR A 301 25.98 -9.40 5.89
N CYS A 302 25.56 -9.13 7.10
CA CYS A 302 26.41 -9.18 8.27
C CYS A 302 26.95 -10.60 8.51
N LEU A 303 27.86 -11.09 7.70
CA LEU A 303 28.66 -12.26 8.06
C LEU A 303 29.66 -11.89 9.16
N ASP A 304 30.09 -10.61 9.22
CA ASP A 304 30.93 -10.09 10.31
C ASP A 304 30.14 -9.74 11.58
N SER A 305 28.82 -9.62 11.51
CA SER A 305 27.92 -9.45 12.67
C SER A 305 27.16 -10.74 13.00
N TYR A 306 27.69 -11.87 12.63
CA TYR A 306 27.13 -13.13 13.08
C TYR A 306 27.45 -13.30 14.57
N ASN A 307 26.81 -12.45 15.37
CA ASN A 307 26.67 -12.69 16.79
C ASN A 307 25.71 -13.87 16.91
N PRO A 308 26.13 -15.02 17.48
CA PRO A 308 25.31 -16.23 17.55
C PRO A 308 24.02 -16.07 18.38
N GLY A 309 23.69 -14.84 18.77
CA GLY A 309 22.48 -14.49 19.53
C GLY A 309 21.36 -13.84 18.71
N ILE A 310 21.56 -13.52 17.42
CA ILE A 310 20.48 -12.95 16.59
C ILE A 310 20.01 -14.02 15.61
N SER A 311 18.97 -14.71 16.01
CA SER A 311 17.98 -15.36 15.17
C SER A 311 18.52 -16.24 14.06
N VAL A 312 19.17 -17.34 14.44
CA VAL A 312 18.94 -18.59 13.73
C VAL A 312 17.54 -19.08 14.15
N GLU A 313 16.61 -18.18 14.17
CA GLU A 313 15.21 -18.52 14.13
C GLU A 313 14.90 -18.86 12.70
N THR A 314 14.51 -20.07 12.60
CA THR A 314 13.87 -20.71 11.49
C THR A 314 14.81 -21.43 10.53
N THR A 315 14.89 -22.74 10.73
CA THR A 315 15.03 -23.74 9.67
C THR A 315 16.38 -23.86 8.94
N CYS A 316 17.45 -23.26 9.43
CA CYS A 316 18.76 -23.65 8.93
C CYS A 316 19.18 -24.97 9.61
N ARG A 317 19.24 -26.04 8.81
CA ARG A 317 19.68 -27.37 9.24
C ARG A 317 21.10 -27.37 9.85
N TRP A 318 21.89 -26.33 9.57
CA TRP A 318 23.30 -26.24 9.96
C TRP A 318 23.54 -25.16 10.99
N SER A 319 24.51 -25.41 11.90
CA SER A 319 24.90 -24.42 12.89
C SER A 319 25.56 -23.21 12.23
N PRO A 320 25.45 -21.99 12.79
CA PRO A 320 26.06 -20.79 12.28
C PRO A 320 27.58 -20.91 12.02
N LYS A 321 28.30 -21.56 12.95
CA LYS A 321 29.75 -21.81 12.81
C LYS A 321 30.10 -22.64 11.58
N ARG A 322 29.23 -23.64 11.24
CA ARG A 322 29.43 -24.47 10.02
C ARG A 322 29.14 -23.66 8.75
N VAL A 323 28.14 -22.80 8.77
CA VAL A 323 27.82 -21.91 7.66
C VAL A 323 28.94 -20.92 7.41
N GLU A 324 29.47 -20.28 8.47
CA GLU A 324 30.59 -19.36 8.37
C GLU A 324 31.85 -20.05 7.84
N MET A 325 32.17 -21.22 8.36
CA MET A 325 33.32 -21.99 7.88
C MET A 325 33.16 -22.35 6.39
N ALA A 326 31.95 -22.73 5.97
CA ALA A 326 31.68 -23.03 4.57
C ALA A 326 31.81 -21.78 3.67
N ALA A 327 31.37 -20.62 4.16
CA ALA A 327 31.54 -19.35 3.46
C ALA A 327 33.03 -19.01 3.26
N ARG A 328 33.85 -19.15 4.29
CA ARG A 328 35.31 -18.93 4.21
C ARG A 328 35.98 -19.90 3.22
N VAL A 329 35.60 -21.17 3.24
CA VAL A 329 36.12 -22.17 2.29
C VAL A 329 35.75 -21.84 0.86
N ILE A 330 34.52 -21.39 0.61
CA ILE A 330 34.07 -20.98 -0.73
C ILE A 330 34.83 -19.74 -1.21
N VAL A 331 35.01 -18.74 -0.37
CA VAL A 331 35.78 -17.53 -0.71
C VAL A 331 37.24 -17.90 -1.02
N GLU A 332 37.84 -18.79 -0.25
CA GLU A 332 39.20 -19.28 -0.51
C GLU A 332 39.27 -20.08 -1.82
N ALA A 333 38.27 -20.88 -2.13
CA ALA A 333 38.21 -21.59 -3.42
C ALA A 333 38.11 -20.61 -4.62
N LEU A 334 37.30 -19.57 -4.48
CA LEU A 334 37.19 -18.51 -5.50
C LEU A 334 38.46 -17.68 -5.61
N ARG A 335 39.18 -17.42 -4.51
CA ARG A 335 40.46 -16.72 -4.51
C ARG A 335 41.52 -17.51 -5.29
N ARG A 336 41.57 -18.80 -5.10
CA ARG A 336 42.48 -19.70 -5.85
C ARG A 336 42.17 -19.78 -7.34
N ALA A 337 40.92 -19.44 -7.72
CA ALA A 337 40.57 -19.33 -9.14
C ALA A 337 41.03 -18.01 -9.80
N GLU A 338 41.89 -17.23 -9.11
CA GLU A 338 42.52 -15.99 -9.64
C GLU A 338 41.47 -14.97 -10.12
N PHE A 339 40.39 -14.80 -9.37
CA PHE A 339 39.31 -13.84 -9.64
C PHE A 339 38.58 -14.00 -10.98
N ARG A 340 38.72 -15.15 -11.66
CA ARG A 340 37.99 -15.47 -12.88
C ARG A 340 36.57 -15.94 -12.55
N TRP A 341 35.68 -15.88 -13.55
CA TRP A 341 34.37 -16.48 -13.46
C TRP A 341 34.46 -18.01 -13.46
N VAL A 342 33.85 -18.66 -12.46
CA VAL A 342 33.90 -20.10 -12.24
C VAL A 342 32.47 -20.61 -12.07
N SER A 343 32.17 -21.74 -12.67
CA SER A 343 30.84 -22.31 -12.56
C SER A 343 30.52 -22.76 -11.13
N ARG A 344 29.25 -22.77 -10.79
CA ARG A 344 28.79 -23.25 -9.48
C ARG A 344 29.32 -24.64 -9.15
N GLN A 345 29.40 -25.52 -10.16
CA GLN A 345 29.89 -26.88 -9.99
C GLN A 345 31.38 -26.89 -9.63
N GLU A 346 32.21 -26.13 -10.33
CA GLU A 346 33.65 -26.04 -10.07
C GLU A 346 33.94 -25.50 -8.66
N VAL A 347 33.23 -24.43 -8.23
CA VAL A 347 33.38 -23.89 -6.86
C VAL A 347 32.97 -24.93 -5.82
N ARG A 348 31.89 -25.65 -6.06
CA ARG A 348 31.44 -26.70 -5.16
C ARG A 348 32.45 -27.86 -5.07
N ASP A 349 32.98 -28.30 -6.19
CA ASP A 349 33.94 -29.40 -6.22
C ASP A 349 35.26 -29.00 -5.55
N ALA A 350 35.75 -27.79 -5.74
CA ALA A 350 36.90 -27.26 -5.03
C ALA A 350 36.67 -27.16 -3.51
N ALA A 351 35.50 -26.70 -3.09
CA ALA A 351 35.15 -26.57 -1.68
C ALA A 351 34.87 -27.95 -1.01
N ARG A 352 34.47 -28.94 -1.79
CA ARG A 352 34.16 -30.29 -1.31
C ARG A 352 35.37 -31.01 -0.73
N ALA A 353 36.59 -30.64 -1.14
CA ALA A 353 37.82 -31.18 -0.56
C ALA A 353 37.93 -30.88 0.94
N TYR A 354 37.26 -29.83 1.43
CA TYR A 354 37.31 -29.36 2.81
C TYR A 354 35.99 -29.58 3.57
N ILE A 355 34.88 -29.62 2.86
CA ILE A 355 33.53 -29.77 3.43
C ILE A 355 32.77 -30.85 2.68
N GLY A 356 32.59 -32.00 3.32
CA GLY A 356 31.91 -33.15 2.72
C GLY A 356 30.38 -32.95 2.54
N ASP A 357 29.76 -32.03 3.26
CA ASP A 357 28.32 -31.73 3.21
C ASP A 357 28.00 -30.86 2.00
N THR A 358 27.64 -31.49 0.89
CA THR A 358 27.29 -30.82 -0.37
C THR A 358 26.02 -29.95 -0.25
N GLY A 359 25.09 -30.34 0.62
CA GLY A 359 23.90 -29.56 0.89
C GLY A 359 24.23 -28.23 1.58
N LEU A 360 25.18 -28.24 2.52
CA LEU A 360 25.69 -27.02 3.14
C LEU A 360 26.37 -26.11 2.13
N LEU A 361 27.23 -26.67 1.25
CA LEU A 361 27.91 -25.89 0.21
C LEU A 361 26.91 -25.27 -0.76
N ASP A 362 25.91 -26.00 -1.19
CA ASP A 362 24.87 -25.50 -2.08
C ASP A 362 24.02 -24.40 -1.42
N PHE A 363 23.72 -24.56 -0.14
CA PHE A 363 23.03 -23.53 0.65
C PHE A 363 23.87 -22.24 0.72
N VAL A 364 25.14 -22.35 1.10
CA VAL A 364 26.00 -21.20 1.27
C VAL A 364 26.28 -20.53 -0.09
N LEU A 365 26.52 -21.26 -1.17
CA LEU A 365 26.67 -20.70 -2.52
C LEU A 365 25.44 -19.89 -2.95
N LYS A 366 24.24 -20.38 -2.63
CA LYS A 366 23.02 -19.62 -2.89
C LYS A 366 22.97 -18.32 -2.11
N SER A 367 23.42 -18.34 -0.86
CA SER A 367 23.38 -17.20 0.05
C SER A 367 24.46 -16.15 -0.26
N LEU A 368 25.65 -16.57 -0.67
CA LEU A 368 26.81 -15.69 -0.90
C LEU A 368 26.74 -14.82 -2.16
N GLY A 369 25.84 -15.12 -3.09
CA GLY A 369 25.77 -14.40 -4.35
C GLY A 369 25.52 -12.90 -4.14
N ASN A 370 26.45 -12.05 -4.62
CA ASN A 370 26.45 -10.59 -4.49
C ASN A 370 26.56 -10.09 -3.04
N HIS A 371 27.33 -10.79 -2.21
CA HIS A 371 27.58 -10.43 -0.80
C HIS A 371 29.07 -10.18 -0.55
N ILE A 372 29.35 -9.34 0.45
CA ILE A 372 30.70 -9.05 0.92
C ILE A 372 31.06 -10.03 2.04
N VAL A 373 32.23 -10.67 1.91
CA VAL A 373 32.80 -11.55 2.94
C VAL A 373 34.23 -11.08 3.20
N GLY A 374 34.45 -10.44 4.35
CA GLY A 374 35.72 -9.76 4.63
C GLY A 374 36.03 -8.70 3.59
N ASN A 375 37.18 -8.78 2.96
CA ASN A 375 37.62 -7.82 1.92
C ASN A 375 37.18 -8.21 0.50
N TYR A 376 36.33 -9.20 0.34
CA TYR A 376 35.95 -9.73 -0.96
C TYR A 376 34.46 -9.62 -1.23
N LEU A 377 34.09 -9.21 -2.45
CA LEU A 377 32.74 -9.26 -2.96
C LEU A 377 32.57 -10.52 -3.81
N VAL A 378 31.65 -11.39 -3.42
CA VAL A 378 31.29 -12.58 -4.20
C VAL A 378 30.27 -12.20 -5.25
N ARG A 379 30.68 -12.10 -6.51
CA ARG A 379 29.76 -11.86 -7.64
C ARG A 379 29.11 -13.16 -8.07
N ARG A 380 27.82 -13.06 -8.45
CA ARG A 380 27.07 -14.16 -9.04
C ARG A 380 26.34 -13.67 -10.27
N SER A 381 26.54 -14.34 -11.39
CA SER A 381 25.89 -14.05 -12.67
C SER A 381 25.45 -15.34 -13.36
N LEU A 382 24.44 -15.23 -14.20
CA LEU A 382 24.07 -16.32 -15.13
C LEU A 382 24.80 -16.08 -16.44
N ASN A 383 25.62 -17.04 -16.86
CA ASN A 383 26.28 -16.97 -18.15
C ASN A 383 25.24 -16.95 -19.28
N PRO A 384 25.20 -15.91 -20.12
CA PRO A 384 24.16 -15.77 -21.14
C PRO A 384 24.22 -16.85 -22.23
N VAL A 385 25.39 -17.45 -22.44
CA VAL A 385 25.62 -18.48 -23.48
C VAL A 385 25.31 -19.86 -22.94
N THR A 386 25.97 -20.26 -21.84
CA THR A 386 25.87 -21.62 -21.28
C THR A 386 24.67 -21.83 -20.38
N LYS A 387 23.98 -20.75 -19.98
CA LYS A 387 22.90 -20.75 -18.99
C LYS A 387 23.30 -21.33 -17.62
N VAL A 388 24.59 -21.41 -17.34
CA VAL A 388 25.16 -21.87 -16.07
C VAL A 388 25.35 -20.70 -15.13
N LEU A 389 25.12 -20.95 -13.84
CA LEU A 389 25.36 -19.97 -12.79
C LEU A 389 26.87 -19.94 -12.47
N GLU A 390 27.47 -18.76 -12.58
CA GLU A 390 28.90 -18.54 -12.37
C GLU A 390 29.12 -17.58 -11.20
N TYR A 391 30.27 -17.72 -10.56
CA TYR A 391 30.74 -16.91 -9.44
C TYR A 391 32.13 -16.35 -9.75
N CYS A 392 32.35 -15.13 -9.26
CA CYS A 392 33.66 -14.48 -9.33
C CYS A 392 33.91 -13.77 -8.00
N LEU A 393 35.17 -13.71 -7.60
CA LEU A 393 35.58 -12.96 -6.41
C LEU A 393 36.20 -11.64 -6.87
N GLU A 394 35.74 -10.56 -6.27
CA GLU A 394 36.31 -9.22 -6.44
C GLU A 394 37.00 -8.80 -5.14
N ASP A 395 38.30 -8.49 -5.17
CA ASP A 395 39.00 -7.99 -3.99
C ASP A 395 38.73 -6.50 -3.82
N ILE A 396 38.02 -6.17 -2.75
CA ILE A 396 37.64 -4.78 -2.43
C ILE A 396 38.85 -4.02 -1.88
N SER A 397 39.85 -4.69 -1.31
CA SER A 397 41.08 -4.06 -0.78
C SER A 397 42.05 -3.61 -1.88
N THR A 398 42.11 -4.32 -3.00
CA THR A 398 42.93 -3.95 -4.15
C THR A 398 42.36 -2.79 -4.96
N VAL A 399 41.10 -2.50 -4.77
CA VAL A 399 40.40 -1.35 -5.35
C VAL A 399 40.80 -0.04 -4.66
N PHE A 400 41.61 -0.09 -3.57
CA PHE A 400 42.11 1.06 -2.82
C PHE A 400 43.65 1.04 -2.69
N PRO A 401 44.44 1.22 -3.75
CA PRO A 401 45.84 1.53 -3.54
C PRO A 401 45.94 2.97 -3.03
N SER A 402 46.55 3.12 -1.87
CA SER A 402 47.22 4.35 -1.52
C SER A 402 48.33 4.59 -2.55
N ASP A 403 48.26 5.76 -3.18
CA ASP A 403 49.29 6.42 -4.00
C ASP A 403 49.75 5.84 -5.34
N GLU A 404 49.67 6.76 -6.29
CA GLU A 404 50.46 6.98 -7.51
C GLU A 404 50.34 6.00 -8.68
N GLY A 405 49.77 6.55 -9.74
CA GLY A 405 50.16 6.30 -11.12
C GLY A 405 49.48 5.12 -11.80
N LEU A 406 48.40 5.39 -12.47
CA LEU A 406 48.17 5.08 -13.87
C LEU A 406 46.71 5.29 -14.26
N VAL A 407 46.54 6.05 -15.30
CA VAL A 407 45.33 6.42 -15.98
C VAL A 407 44.63 5.19 -16.52
N MET A 408 43.43 4.92 -16.05
CA MET A 408 42.35 4.21 -16.78
C MET A 408 40.99 4.50 -16.15
N ASN A 409 39.96 4.55 -16.95
CA ASN A 409 38.56 4.94 -16.67
C ASN A 409 37.83 4.17 -15.56
N ASP A 410 38.53 3.52 -14.66
CA ASP A 410 38.03 2.68 -13.58
C ASP A 410 37.84 3.41 -12.24
N SER A 411 38.18 4.71 -12.19
CA SER A 411 38.04 5.54 -10.97
C SER A 411 36.61 5.62 -10.45
N LYS A 412 35.64 5.47 -11.35
CA LYS A 412 34.18 5.53 -11.03
C LYS A 412 33.67 4.30 -10.30
N LEU A 413 34.18 3.11 -10.65
CA LEU A 413 33.86 1.87 -9.90
C LEU A 413 34.52 1.90 -8.52
N LYS A 414 35.73 2.39 -8.42
CA LYS A 414 36.47 2.53 -7.15
C LYS A 414 35.80 3.46 -6.15
N ALA A 415 35.22 4.57 -6.63
CA ALA A 415 34.50 5.51 -5.79
C ALA A 415 33.20 4.91 -5.23
N ARG A 416 32.48 4.06 -5.99
CA ARG A 416 31.21 3.43 -5.59
C ARG A 416 31.35 2.46 -4.40
N TYR A 417 32.52 1.88 -4.18
CA TYR A 417 32.79 1.01 -3.04
C TYR A 417 33.35 1.74 -1.82
N LYS A 418 33.61 3.04 -1.92
CA LYS A 418 34.02 3.88 -0.77
C LYS A 418 32.90 4.14 0.23
N ILE A 419 31.67 3.80 -0.11
CA ILE A 419 30.52 4.03 0.75
C ILE A 419 29.76 2.72 0.95
N THR A 420 29.43 2.40 2.20
CA THR A 420 28.59 1.26 2.52
C THR A 420 27.12 1.64 2.36
N ARG A 421 26.26 0.64 2.15
CA ARG A 421 24.82 0.84 2.10
C ARG A 421 24.28 1.42 3.42
N ILE A 422 24.84 1.01 4.54
CA ILE A 422 24.48 1.53 5.87
C ILE A 422 24.83 3.01 5.97
N GLN A 423 26.05 3.40 5.53
CA GLN A 423 26.46 4.80 5.54
C GLN A 423 25.57 5.64 4.64
N LEU A 424 25.28 5.16 3.41
CA LEU A 424 24.37 5.83 2.50
C LEU A 424 22.98 6.06 3.12
N MET A 425 22.43 5.05 3.81
CA MET A 425 21.13 5.17 4.47
C MET A 425 21.16 6.16 5.64
N LYS A 426 22.25 6.19 6.42
CA LYS A 426 22.45 7.18 7.49
C LYS A 426 22.53 8.59 6.94
N ASP A 427 23.33 8.81 5.89
CA ASP A 427 23.49 10.12 5.24
C ASP A 427 22.15 10.59 4.63
N MET A 428 21.45 9.69 3.94
CA MET A 428 20.14 10.01 3.33
C MET A 428 19.09 10.36 4.40
N PHE A 429 19.07 9.60 5.51
CA PHE A 429 18.18 9.91 6.62
C PHE A 429 18.52 11.24 7.29
N TYR A 430 19.80 11.53 7.45
CA TYR A 430 20.29 12.79 8.01
C TYR A 430 19.85 13.99 7.16
N LEU A 431 20.05 13.91 5.83
CA LEU A 431 19.60 14.94 4.90
C LEU A 431 18.08 15.08 4.89
N TYR A 432 17.35 13.95 4.84
CA TYR A 432 15.89 13.95 4.92
C TYR A 432 15.40 14.68 6.17
N LYS A 433 15.96 14.34 7.33
CA LYS A 433 15.59 14.93 8.60
C LYS A 433 15.84 16.44 8.64
N ASN A 434 17.02 16.89 8.24
CA ASN A 434 17.43 18.28 8.38
C ASN A 434 16.96 19.20 7.23
N ILE A 435 16.70 18.65 6.04
CA ILE A 435 16.25 19.43 4.89
C ILE A 435 14.73 19.35 4.71
N LEU A 436 14.16 18.15 4.75
CA LEU A 436 12.76 17.95 4.38
C LEU A 436 11.80 17.92 5.57
N LYS A 437 12.22 17.40 6.74
CA LYS A 437 11.31 17.14 7.87
C LYS A 437 11.38 18.20 8.97
N GLU A 438 12.57 18.56 9.44
CA GLU A 438 12.76 19.32 10.70
C GLU A 438 13.33 20.71 10.48
N GLN A 439 12.86 21.47 9.50
CA GLN A 439 13.19 22.89 9.51
C GLN A 439 12.43 23.56 10.65
N LYS A 440 13.15 23.87 11.75
CA LYS A 440 12.59 24.68 12.83
C LYS A 440 12.10 26.00 12.22
N GLN A 441 10.84 26.33 12.43
CA GLN A 441 10.21 27.55 11.92
C GLN A 441 11.00 28.84 12.20
N THR A 442 11.87 28.82 13.21
CA THR A 442 12.74 29.94 13.60
C THR A 442 13.95 30.17 12.67
N VAL A 443 14.31 29.20 11.83
CA VAL A 443 15.48 29.26 10.94
C VAL A 443 15.09 29.40 9.47
N ALA A 444 13.87 29.03 9.11
CA ALA A 444 13.39 29.07 7.73
C ALA A 444 12.97 30.51 7.36
N THR A 445 13.89 31.30 6.84
CA THR A 445 13.62 32.62 6.25
C THR A 445 13.80 32.57 4.73
N GLY A 446 13.02 33.36 3.99
CA GLY A 446 13.13 33.44 2.53
C GLY A 446 12.67 32.15 1.82
N ILE A 447 13.41 31.75 0.77
CA ILE A 447 13.09 30.58 -0.08
C ILE A 447 13.05 29.25 0.70
N PHE A 448 13.77 29.16 1.81
CA PHE A 448 13.80 27.90 2.61
C PHE A 448 12.51 27.65 3.38
N SER A 449 11.71 28.68 3.62
CA SER A 449 10.38 28.53 4.24
C SER A 449 9.42 27.74 3.34
N THR A 450 9.72 27.63 2.05
CA THR A 450 8.88 26.88 1.09
C THR A 450 9.03 25.37 1.23
N ILE A 451 10.18 24.86 1.69
CA ILE A 451 10.43 23.41 1.80
C ILE A 451 9.43 22.73 2.73
N PRO A 452 9.25 23.18 4.00
CA PRO A 452 8.29 22.51 4.89
C PRO A 452 6.84 22.63 4.39
N VAL A 453 6.46 23.73 3.75
CA VAL A 453 5.12 23.90 3.18
C VAL A 453 4.93 22.95 2.00
N ALA A 454 5.90 22.88 1.08
CA ALA A 454 5.85 21.97 -0.05
C ALA A 454 5.84 20.48 0.40
N ALA A 455 6.67 20.14 1.38
CA ALA A 455 6.69 18.80 1.95
C ALA A 455 5.32 18.45 2.55
N ARG A 456 4.70 19.38 3.27
CA ARG A 456 3.35 19.19 3.81
C ARG A 456 2.32 18.97 2.71
N VAL A 457 2.31 19.79 1.66
CA VAL A 457 1.40 19.61 0.51
C VAL A 457 1.53 18.21 -0.10
N ILE A 458 2.75 17.71 -0.30
CA ILE A 458 2.98 16.38 -0.84
C ILE A 458 2.45 15.29 0.12
N LEU A 459 2.67 15.45 1.41
CA LEU A 459 2.29 14.46 2.43
C LEU A 459 0.80 14.52 2.80
N ASP A 460 0.18 15.68 2.71
CA ASP A 460 -1.23 15.88 3.00
C ASP A 460 -2.14 15.48 1.83
N THR A 461 -1.58 15.13 0.67
CA THR A 461 -2.34 14.53 -0.42
C THR A 461 -2.80 13.13 -0.02
N LYS A 462 -4.04 13.02 0.45
CA LYS A 462 -4.54 11.84 1.17
C LYS A 462 -5.36 10.91 0.30
N TYR A 463 -6.25 11.45 -0.53
CA TYR A 463 -7.27 10.69 -1.23
C TYR A 463 -6.99 10.60 -2.73
N LEU A 464 -6.14 9.67 -3.10
CA LEU A 464 -5.86 9.33 -4.48
C LEU A 464 -6.72 8.14 -4.87
N ILE A 465 -7.27 8.16 -6.08
CA ILE A 465 -8.28 7.20 -6.52
C ILE A 465 -7.76 6.41 -7.70
N LYS A 466 -7.99 5.09 -7.65
CA LYS A 466 -7.80 4.18 -8.78
C LYS A 466 -9.02 3.29 -8.93
N GLU A 467 -9.51 3.17 -10.16
CA GLU A 467 -10.61 2.28 -10.52
C GLU A 467 -10.05 1.00 -11.16
N TYR A 468 -10.46 -0.14 -10.62
CA TYR A 468 -9.99 -1.45 -11.09
C TYR A 468 -11.02 -2.15 -11.98
N CYS A 469 -12.25 -1.65 -12.02
CA CYS A 469 -13.32 -2.19 -12.84
C CYS A 469 -13.29 -1.56 -14.23
N GLY A 470 -12.31 -1.89 -15.04
CA GLY A 470 -12.20 -1.41 -16.40
C GLY A 470 -11.74 -2.53 -17.34
N GLY A 471 -12.63 -3.05 -18.18
CA GLY A 471 -12.23 -3.56 -19.47
C GLY A 471 -11.96 -5.04 -19.66
N GLN A 472 -12.12 -5.90 -18.67
CA GLN A 472 -12.30 -7.32 -19.01
C GLN A 472 -13.77 -7.69 -18.83
N PRO A 473 -14.48 -8.04 -19.91
CA PRO A 473 -15.79 -8.64 -19.78
C PRO A 473 -15.65 -9.83 -18.84
N LEU A 474 -16.54 -9.93 -17.85
CA LEU A 474 -16.75 -11.20 -17.18
C LEU A 474 -16.88 -12.25 -18.30
N GLU A 475 -15.98 -13.23 -18.34
CA GLU A 475 -16.20 -14.40 -19.19
C GLU A 475 -17.44 -15.11 -18.64
N VAL A 476 -18.60 -14.62 -19.03
CA VAL A 476 -19.87 -15.20 -18.63
C VAL A 476 -20.06 -16.45 -19.48
N LYS A 477 -19.87 -17.57 -18.85
CA LYS A 477 -20.44 -18.81 -19.36
C LYS A 477 -21.95 -18.71 -19.17
N VAL A 478 -22.66 -18.27 -20.21
CA VAL A 478 -24.13 -18.33 -20.30
C VAL A 478 -24.85 -17.52 -19.21
N GLY A 479 -25.45 -16.39 -19.58
CA GLY A 479 -26.34 -15.60 -18.73
C GLY A 479 -26.45 -14.12 -19.14
N LEU A 480 -27.59 -13.54 -18.89
CA LEU A 480 -27.89 -12.13 -19.14
C LEU A 480 -27.24 -11.27 -18.05
N LYS A 481 -26.31 -10.38 -18.43
CA LYS A 481 -25.64 -9.45 -17.53
C LYS A 481 -26.41 -8.12 -17.51
N LEU A 482 -26.85 -7.68 -16.33
CA LEU A 482 -27.55 -6.42 -16.12
C LEU A 482 -26.87 -5.57 -15.05
N TYR A 483 -26.96 -4.26 -15.17
CA TYR A 483 -26.52 -3.29 -14.15
C TYR A 483 -27.76 -2.73 -13.44
N CYS A 484 -27.89 -3.02 -12.15
CA CYS A 484 -29.06 -2.71 -11.37
C CYS A 484 -28.74 -1.70 -10.28
N THR A 485 -29.62 -0.74 -10.05
CA THR A 485 -29.62 0.12 -8.85
C THR A 485 -31.03 0.24 -8.29
N VAL A 486 -31.15 0.74 -7.05
CA VAL A 486 -32.42 0.80 -6.34
C VAL A 486 -32.71 2.21 -5.83
N VAL A 487 -34.00 2.55 -5.73
CA VAL A 487 -34.51 3.79 -5.13
C VAL A 487 -35.68 3.48 -4.22
N SER A 488 -35.71 4.12 -3.04
CA SER A 488 -36.83 4.00 -2.11
C SER A 488 -37.91 5.05 -2.39
N ARG A 489 -39.17 4.64 -2.44
CA ARG A 489 -40.34 5.54 -2.58
C ARG A 489 -40.70 6.30 -1.31
N ASN A 490 -40.20 5.90 -0.15
CA ASN A 490 -40.53 6.51 1.16
C ASN A 490 -39.84 7.86 1.40
N ASN A 491 -39.48 8.57 0.35
CA ASN A 491 -38.96 9.93 0.47
C ASN A 491 -40.19 10.87 0.48
N ASP A 492 -40.84 10.96 1.64
CA ASP A 492 -41.79 12.04 1.91
C ASP A 492 -41.11 13.39 1.65
N GLU A 493 -41.90 14.29 1.14
CA GLU A 493 -41.68 15.65 0.68
C GLU A 493 -40.93 16.57 1.72
N ASP A 494 -39.78 16.15 2.22
CA ASP A 494 -38.91 17.04 2.95
C ASP A 494 -38.02 17.78 1.92
N ASP A 495 -38.42 19.01 1.73
CA ASP A 495 -38.03 20.07 0.79
C ASP A 495 -36.59 20.55 0.91
N ASP A 496 -35.67 19.72 1.25
CA ASP A 496 -34.23 20.06 1.26
C ASP A 496 -33.49 19.50 0.06
N GLY A 497 -33.85 19.88 -1.14
CA GLY A 497 -33.16 19.78 -2.45
C GLY A 497 -31.85 18.98 -2.58
N ILE A 498 -31.50 18.15 -1.64
CA ILE A 498 -30.34 17.28 -1.65
C ILE A 498 -30.73 16.00 -2.39
N GLU A 499 -30.30 15.89 -3.61
CA GLU A 499 -30.41 14.68 -4.43
C GLU A 499 -29.74 13.52 -3.67
N LYS A 500 -30.55 12.66 -3.04
CA LYS A 500 -30.06 11.50 -2.29
C LYS A 500 -29.30 10.60 -3.25
N ALA A 501 -28.00 10.42 -3.01
CA ALA A 501 -27.15 9.61 -3.86
C ALA A 501 -27.67 8.17 -3.90
N LEU A 502 -28.01 7.68 -5.09
CA LEU A 502 -28.40 6.29 -5.31
C LEU A 502 -27.21 5.36 -5.02
N PRO A 503 -27.48 4.13 -4.56
CA PRO A 503 -26.46 3.10 -4.52
C PRO A 503 -25.82 2.93 -5.90
N PRO A 504 -24.52 2.66 -5.97
CA PRO A 504 -23.87 2.42 -7.25
C PRO A 504 -24.46 1.20 -7.94
N PHE A 505 -24.49 1.22 -9.27
CA PHE A 505 -24.97 0.09 -10.05
C PHE A 505 -24.20 -1.18 -9.71
N GLU A 506 -24.94 -2.24 -9.38
CA GLU A 506 -24.41 -3.58 -9.15
C GLU A 506 -24.60 -4.44 -10.41
N CYS A 507 -23.52 -5.15 -10.77
CA CYS A 507 -23.58 -6.07 -11.90
C CYS A 507 -24.15 -7.42 -11.44
N ILE A 508 -25.31 -7.79 -11.92
CA ILE A 508 -26.00 -9.03 -11.60
C ILE A 508 -26.12 -9.89 -12.85
N ILE A 509 -25.88 -11.18 -12.71
CA ILE A 509 -25.91 -12.13 -13.83
C ILE A 509 -27.08 -13.07 -13.63
N PHE A 510 -27.95 -13.12 -14.63
CA PHE A 510 -29.16 -13.95 -14.64
C PHE A 510 -29.07 -15.07 -15.66
N LYS A 511 -29.80 -16.14 -15.39
CA LYS A 511 -30.00 -17.19 -16.40
C LYS A 511 -30.92 -16.70 -17.50
N ASP A 512 -30.75 -17.16 -18.72
CA ASP A 512 -31.53 -16.71 -19.89
C ASP A 512 -33.05 -17.01 -19.75
N ASN A 513 -33.41 -17.94 -18.89
CA ASN A 513 -34.81 -18.30 -18.61
C ASN A 513 -35.39 -17.66 -17.33
N SER A 514 -34.70 -16.66 -16.77
CA SER A 514 -35.19 -15.97 -15.57
C SER A 514 -36.37 -15.10 -15.88
N THR A 515 -37.35 -15.10 -14.94
CA THR A 515 -38.54 -14.26 -14.98
C THR A 515 -38.30 -12.89 -14.34
N VAL A 516 -39.16 -11.92 -14.62
CA VAL A 516 -39.11 -10.58 -14.00
C VAL A 516 -39.25 -10.66 -12.46
N ASN A 517 -40.02 -11.62 -11.94
CA ASN A 517 -40.10 -11.83 -10.49
C ASN A 517 -38.79 -12.36 -9.92
N GLU A 518 -38.12 -13.29 -10.60
CA GLU A 518 -36.82 -13.79 -10.17
C GLU A 518 -35.76 -12.68 -10.23
N LEU A 519 -35.81 -11.80 -11.25
CA LEU A 519 -34.97 -10.62 -11.36
C LEU A 519 -35.16 -9.70 -10.14
N LYS A 520 -36.40 -9.38 -9.78
CA LYS A 520 -36.68 -8.55 -8.60
C LYS A 520 -36.14 -9.15 -7.32
N LEU A 521 -36.40 -10.44 -7.08
CA LEU A 521 -35.94 -11.15 -5.88
C LEU A 521 -34.39 -11.21 -5.80
N GLU A 522 -33.71 -11.40 -6.92
CA GLU A 522 -32.26 -11.44 -6.96
C GLU A 522 -31.65 -10.06 -6.69
N VAL A 523 -32.26 -8.99 -7.23
CA VAL A 523 -31.88 -7.61 -6.93
C VAL A 523 -32.07 -7.30 -5.44
N GLU A 524 -33.24 -7.63 -4.89
CA GLU A 524 -33.50 -7.48 -3.45
C GLU A 524 -32.44 -8.18 -2.61
N ARG A 525 -32.17 -9.46 -2.89
CA ARG A 525 -31.21 -10.26 -2.17
C ARG A 525 -29.82 -9.61 -2.22
N ASN A 526 -29.38 -9.19 -3.42
CA ASN A 526 -28.07 -8.60 -3.64
C ASN A 526 -27.91 -7.30 -2.86
N PHE A 527 -28.87 -6.38 -2.96
CA PHE A 527 -28.80 -5.09 -2.28
C PHE A 527 -28.95 -5.21 -0.75
N ARG A 528 -29.78 -6.13 -0.25
CA ARG A 528 -29.89 -6.44 1.17
C ARG A 528 -28.59 -7.01 1.75
N GLU A 529 -27.87 -7.82 0.99
CA GLU A 529 -26.57 -8.38 1.39
C GLU A 529 -25.44 -7.36 1.39
N ILE A 530 -25.51 -6.33 0.53
CA ILE A 530 -24.45 -5.34 0.41
C ILE A 530 -24.64 -4.20 1.39
N TYR A 531 -25.84 -3.64 1.47
CA TYR A 531 -26.10 -2.35 2.12
C TYR A 531 -26.93 -2.49 3.39
N TRP A 532 -26.40 -1.95 4.48
CA TRP A 532 -27.04 -2.01 5.79
C TRP A 532 -28.40 -1.31 5.82
N GLY A 533 -28.55 -0.19 5.14
CA GLY A 533 -29.81 0.55 5.05
C GLY A 533 -30.88 -0.13 4.21
N LEU A 534 -30.54 -1.15 3.41
CA LEU A 534 -31.49 -1.84 2.52
C LEU A 534 -31.86 -3.25 2.98
N ARG A 535 -31.64 -3.60 4.26
CA ARG A 535 -31.87 -4.95 4.80
C ARG A 535 -33.31 -5.45 4.64
N SER A 536 -34.26 -4.53 4.69
CA SER A 536 -35.71 -4.80 4.55
C SER A 536 -36.28 -4.28 3.23
N PHE A 537 -35.46 -3.84 2.31
CA PHE A 537 -35.90 -3.31 1.03
C PHE A 537 -36.60 -4.37 0.19
N CYS A 538 -37.78 -4.04 -0.33
CA CYS A 538 -38.55 -4.87 -1.23
C CYS A 538 -38.80 -4.14 -2.55
N VAL A 539 -38.51 -4.80 -3.66
CA VAL A 539 -38.74 -4.24 -5.00
C VAL A 539 -40.22 -4.32 -5.38
N GLU A 540 -40.79 -3.19 -5.72
CA GLU A 540 -42.18 -3.11 -6.19
C GLU A 540 -42.24 -3.06 -7.73
N SER A 541 -41.44 -2.16 -8.34
CA SER A 541 -41.46 -1.91 -9.78
C SER A 541 -40.08 -1.75 -10.37
N ILE A 542 -40.00 -1.81 -11.70
CA ILE A 542 -38.83 -1.48 -12.48
C ILE A 542 -39.15 -0.24 -13.28
N VAL A 543 -38.35 0.81 -13.13
CA VAL A 543 -38.62 2.08 -13.83
C VAL A 543 -38.53 1.85 -15.35
N ASN A 544 -39.51 2.40 -16.08
CA ASN A 544 -39.62 2.31 -17.53
C ASN A 544 -39.77 0.89 -18.11
N LEU A 545 -40.06 -0.14 -17.27
CA LEU A 545 -40.35 -1.49 -17.73
C LEU A 545 -41.73 -1.94 -17.26
N ASN A 546 -42.69 -1.96 -18.21
CA ASN A 546 -44.03 -2.43 -17.95
C ASN A 546 -44.16 -3.90 -18.35
N ALA A 547 -43.75 -4.81 -17.46
CA ALA A 547 -43.74 -6.24 -17.69
C ALA A 547 -44.47 -6.97 -16.54
N LYS A 548 -45.10 -8.11 -16.86
CA LYS A 548 -45.68 -8.98 -15.84
C LYS A 548 -44.59 -9.77 -15.13
N GLY A 549 -44.77 -10.09 -13.86
CA GLY A 549 -43.77 -10.84 -13.10
C GLY A 549 -43.40 -12.20 -13.68
N SER A 550 -44.31 -12.80 -14.46
CA SER A 550 -44.09 -14.08 -15.17
C SER A 550 -43.34 -13.96 -16.48
N ASP A 551 -43.15 -12.76 -17.01
CA ASP A 551 -42.51 -12.55 -18.31
C ASP A 551 -41.02 -12.86 -18.19
N LEU A 552 -40.42 -13.39 -19.27
CA LEU A 552 -38.99 -13.66 -19.33
C LEU A 552 -38.21 -12.35 -19.46
N VAL A 553 -37.14 -12.21 -18.74
CA VAL A 553 -36.26 -11.05 -18.81
C VAL A 553 -35.56 -10.98 -20.18
N PHE A 554 -35.18 -12.14 -20.70
CA PHE A 554 -34.62 -12.26 -22.05
C PHE A 554 -35.63 -11.84 -23.11
N GLY A 555 -35.26 -10.86 -23.94
CA GLY A 555 -36.15 -10.28 -24.94
C GLY A 555 -36.89 -9.02 -24.49
N LEU A 556 -36.96 -8.75 -23.18
CA LEU A 556 -37.47 -7.49 -22.64
C LEU A 556 -36.33 -6.48 -22.38
N VAL A 557 -35.17 -6.97 -22.04
CA VAL A 557 -34.00 -6.15 -21.68
C VAL A 557 -32.76 -6.67 -22.39
N GLU A 558 -31.94 -5.77 -22.93
CA GLU A 558 -30.68 -6.10 -23.57
C GLU A 558 -29.57 -6.35 -22.54
N ALA A 559 -28.63 -7.23 -22.89
CA ALA A 559 -27.46 -7.47 -22.05
C ALA A 559 -26.63 -6.18 -21.90
N GLY A 560 -26.27 -5.85 -20.67
CA GLY A 560 -25.52 -4.63 -20.33
C GLY A 560 -26.40 -3.42 -20.06
N SER A 561 -27.73 -3.55 -20.10
CA SER A 561 -28.66 -2.46 -19.75
C SER A 561 -28.56 -2.07 -18.29
N GLU A 562 -28.79 -0.79 -18.04
CA GLU A 562 -28.92 -0.21 -16.71
C GLU A 562 -30.40 -0.16 -16.31
N LEU A 563 -30.73 -0.76 -15.17
CA LEU A 563 -32.08 -0.83 -14.65
C LEU A 563 -32.19 -0.17 -13.27
N LEU A 564 -33.22 0.64 -13.10
CA LEU A 564 -33.57 1.27 -11.84
C LEU A 564 -34.81 0.55 -11.24
N PHE A 565 -34.66 0.07 -10.02
CA PHE A 565 -35.71 -0.63 -9.27
C PHE A 565 -36.27 0.29 -8.20
N GLU A 566 -37.57 0.47 -8.21
CA GLU A 566 -38.28 1.18 -7.16
C GLU A 566 -38.84 0.18 -6.15
N GLY A 567 -38.75 0.53 -4.89
CA GLY A 567 -39.25 -0.32 -3.82
C GLY A 567 -39.54 0.45 -2.54
N ASN A 568 -39.97 -0.29 -1.56
CA ASN A 568 -40.31 0.22 -0.26
C ASN A 568 -39.40 -0.42 0.79
N ASP A 569 -38.93 0.38 1.75
CA ASP A 569 -38.24 -0.13 2.91
C ASP A 569 -39.27 -0.25 4.05
N SER A 570 -39.72 -1.48 4.34
CA SER A 570 -40.71 -1.72 5.36
C SER A 570 -40.14 -1.44 6.75
N LYS A 571 -40.35 -0.22 7.22
CA LYS A 571 -40.33 0.23 8.61
C LYS A 571 -39.30 -0.43 9.54
N VAL A 572 -38.12 0.07 9.53
CA VAL A 572 -37.35 0.23 10.77
C VAL A 572 -37.19 1.73 10.94
N GLY A 573 -37.70 2.32 12.03
CA GLY A 573 -37.58 3.74 12.37
C GLY A 573 -36.14 4.14 12.66
N ILE A 574 -35.31 4.00 11.64
CA ILE A 574 -33.94 4.51 11.59
C ILE A 574 -34.09 5.83 10.87
N ASN A 575 -33.88 6.91 11.61
CA ASN A 575 -33.73 8.23 11.01
C ASN A 575 -32.78 8.08 9.81
N ASN A 576 -33.15 8.58 8.64
CA ASN A 576 -32.39 8.50 7.38
C ASN A 576 -30.94 9.01 7.50
N GLU A 577 -30.64 9.78 8.54
CA GLU A 577 -29.33 10.38 8.82
C GLU A 577 -28.21 9.38 9.16
N GLY A 578 -28.50 8.08 9.36
CA GLY A 578 -27.51 7.09 9.78
C GLY A 578 -27.17 6.00 8.77
N ILE A 579 -27.68 6.05 7.53
CA ILE A 579 -27.49 4.97 6.53
C ILE A 579 -26.43 5.27 5.47
N TYR A 580 -25.93 6.52 5.41
CA TYR A 580 -24.86 6.96 4.51
C TYR A 580 -23.56 7.18 5.26
N GLU A 581 -22.41 6.95 4.59
CA GLU A 581 -21.06 7.05 5.17
C GLU A 581 -20.68 8.48 5.60
N SER A 582 -21.40 9.48 5.16
CA SER A 582 -21.14 10.90 5.54
C SER A 582 -21.34 11.23 7.03
N GLY A 583 -22.10 10.41 7.78
CA GLY A 583 -22.29 10.54 9.24
C GLY A 583 -22.48 11.95 9.81
N HIS A 584 -22.89 12.08 11.07
CA HIS A 584 -22.84 13.37 11.78
C HIS A 584 -21.39 13.84 12.00
N ASN A 585 -21.05 14.95 11.41
CA ASN A 585 -19.71 15.53 11.47
C ASN A 585 -19.53 16.36 12.76
N ASN A 586 -18.48 16.08 13.52
CA ASN A 586 -17.83 17.09 14.34
C ASN A 586 -17.06 18.05 13.39
N CYS A 587 -17.80 18.88 12.67
CA CYS A 587 -17.20 19.84 11.75
C CYS A 587 -16.65 21.01 12.54
N THR A 588 -15.36 21.30 12.39
CA THR A 588 -14.81 22.56 12.86
C THR A 588 -15.24 23.67 11.90
N VAL A 589 -16.16 24.51 12.32
CA VAL A 589 -16.59 25.68 11.55
C VAL A 589 -15.70 26.86 11.93
N ASP A 590 -15.04 27.45 10.95
CA ASP A 590 -14.28 28.69 11.09
C ASP A 590 -14.44 29.53 9.83
N CYS A 591 -15.54 30.25 9.79
CA CYS A 591 -15.92 31.03 8.63
C CYS A 591 -15.44 32.48 8.76
N PRO A 592 -15.01 33.13 7.65
CA PRO A 592 -14.64 34.55 7.65
C PRO A 592 -15.71 35.52 8.20
N CYS A 593 -16.98 35.12 8.18
CA CYS A 593 -18.08 35.91 8.78
C CYS A 593 -18.16 35.79 10.30
N GLY A 594 -17.32 34.95 10.93
CA GLY A 594 -17.30 34.70 12.36
C GLY A 594 -18.15 33.54 12.86
N ALA A 595 -18.85 32.83 11.98
CA ALA A 595 -19.58 31.62 12.35
C ALA A 595 -18.63 30.54 12.86
N LYS A 596 -19.00 29.88 13.97
CA LYS A 596 -18.23 28.81 14.61
C LYS A 596 -18.99 27.49 14.66
N ASP A 597 -20.26 27.50 14.29
CA ASP A 597 -21.13 26.34 14.26
C ASP A 597 -21.89 26.29 12.93
N ASP A 598 -22.45 25.15 12.61
CA ASP A 598 -23.36 24.97 11.49
C ASP A 598 -24.67 25.67 11.82
N ASP A 599 -24.99 26.72 11.08
CA ASP A 599 -26.20 27.53 11.24
C ASP A 599 -27.30 27.20 10.23
N GLY A 600 -27.12 26.12 9.47
CA GLY A 600 -28.06 25.66 8.45
C GLY A 600 -27.89 26.34 7.09
N GLU A 601 -26.93 27.25 6.92
CA GLU A 601 -26.56 27.74 5.61
C GLU A 601 -25.71 26.71 4.85
N ARG A 602 -25.75 26.77 3.52
CA ARG A 602 -24.93 25.90 2.67
C ARG A 602 -23.45 26.11 2.96
N MET A 603 -22.77 25.03 3.32
CA MET A 603 -21.37 25.07 3.72
C MET A 603 -20.48 24.22 2.81
N ILE A 604 -19.18 24.53 2.82
CA ILE A 604 -18.13 23.80 2.12
C ILE A 604 -16.93 23.62 3.04
N SER A 605 -16.30 22.45 3.03
CA SER A 605 -15.07 22.21 3.80
C SER A 605 -13.83 22.44 2.96
N CYS A 606 -12.80 22.96 3.59
CA CYS A 606 -11.48 23.07 2.98
C CYS A 606 -10.81 21.70 2.88
N ASP A 607 -10.29 21.36 1.69
CA ASP A 607 -9.65 20.08 1.42
C ASP A 607 -8.28 19.91 2.09
N ILE A 608 -7.73 20.93 2.72
CA ILE A 608 -6.45 20.85 3.43
C ILE A 608 -6.63 20.90 4.95
N CYS A 609 -7.31 21.92 5.47
CA CYS A 609 -7.44 22.12 6.92
C CYS A 609 -8.75 21.57 7.49
N GLU A 610 -9.65 21.05 6.65
CA GLU A 610 -10.93 20.45 7.02
C GLU A 610 -11.90 21.41 7.73
N VAL A 611 -11.63 22.70 7.67
CA VAL A 611 -12.48 23.76 8.24
C VAL A 611 -13.65 24.05 7.31
N TRP A 612 -14.84 24.15 7.86
CA TRP A 612 -16.06 24.47 7.14
C TRP A 612 -16.32 25.97 7.08
N GLN A 613 -16.77 26.43 5.93
CA GLN A 613 -17.10 27.83 5.66
C GLN A 613 -18.38 27.90 4.83
N HIS A 614 -19.17 28.98 4.98
CA HIS A 614 -20.34 29.21 4.13
C HIS A 614 -19.92 29.33 2.66
N THR A 615 -20.67 28.71 1.75
CA THR A 615 -20.42 28.84 0.31
C THR A 615 -20.44 30.30 -0.16
N ARG A 616 -21.33 31.14 0.39
CA ARG A 616 -21.37 32.57 0.12
C ARG A 616 -20.08 33.31 0.57
N CYS A 617 -19.51 32.91 1.70
CA CYS A 617 -18.25 33.48 2.21
C CYS A 617 -17.03 33.01 1.41
N ALA A 618 -17.13 31.82 0.84
CA ALA A 618 -16.18 31.25 -0.10
C ALA A 618 -16.40 31.74 -1.56
N GLN A 619 -17.31 32.68 -1.76
CA GLN A 619 -17.67 33.25 -3.07
C GLN A 619 -18.22 32.22 -4.07
N ILE A 620 -18.86 31.16 -3.60
CA ILE A 620 -19.53 30.16 -4.41
C ILE A 620 -21.02 30.50 -4.46
N PRO A 621 -21.58 30.84 -5.63
CA PRO A 621 -23.00 31.16 -5.77
C PRO A 621 -23.88 29.96 -5.41
N ASN A 622 -25.09 30.21 -4.87
CA ASN A 622 -26.02 29.16 -4.49
C ASN A 622 -26.54 28.31 -5.66
N ASN A 623 -26.49 28.86 -6.86
CA ASN A 623 -26.92 28.22 -8.11
C ASN A 623 -25.80 27.44 -8.81
N GLU A 624 -24.57 27.47 -8.28
CA GLU A 624 -23.46 26.69 -8.80
C GLU A 624 -23.25 25.41 -8.00
N GLU A 625 -22.78 24.36 -8.68
CA GLU A 625 -22.34 23.14 -8.01
C GLU A 625 -21.13 23.41 -7.11
N ILE A 626 -21.08 22.71 -5.99
CA ILE A 626 -19.92 22.76 -5.11
C ILE A 626 -18.70 22.24 -5.88
N PRO A 627 -17.58 22.99 -5.92
CA PRO A 627 -16.38 22.53 -6.58
C PRO A 627 -15.85 21.25 -5.91
N HIS A 628 -15.34 20.35 -6.72
CA HIS A 628 -14.83 19.06 -6.23
C HIS A 628 -13.59 19.18 -5.35
N ILE A 629 -12.89 20.30 -5.44
CA ILE A 629 -11.75 20.65 -4.59
C ILE A 629 -11.92 22.11 -4.21
N PHE A 630 -11.91 22.38 -2.91
CA PHE A 630 -12.00 23.72 -2.36
C PHE A 630 -10.89 23.96 -1.34
N LEU A 631 -10.25 25.12 -1.44
CA LEU A 631 -9.26 25.59 -0.47
C LEU A 631 -9.73 26.88 0.15
N CYS A 632 -9.67 26.95 1.48
CA CYS A 632 -9.93 28.22 2.15
C CYS A 632 -8.80 29.22 1.84
N ASN A 633 -9.09 30.51 1.96
CA ASN A 633 -8.14 31.58 1.65
C ASN A 633 -6.80 31.43 2.35
N GLN A 634 -6.78 30.93 3.59
CA GLN A 634 -5.54 30.71 4.34
C GLN A 634 -4.69 29.62 3.69
N CYS A 635 -5.27 28.47 3.41
CA CYS A 635 -4.55 27.35 2.77
C CYS A 635 -4.13 27.71 1.35
N GLU A 636 -4.96 28.43 0.61
CA GLU A 636 -4.63 28.89 -0.73
C GLU A 636 -3.44 29.88 -0.71
N GLN A 637 -3.43 30.84 0.21
CA GLN A 637 -2.32 31.77 0.37
C GLN A 637 -1.03 31.08 0.77
N GLU A 638 -1.07 30.13 1.71
CA GLU A 638 0.11 29.34 2.08
C GLU A 638 0.73 28.61 0.90
N ILE A 639 -0.06 28.22 -0.10
CA ILE A 639 0.39 27.50 -1.30
C ILE A 639 0.82 28.47 -2.41
N ILE A 640 0.12 29.58 -2.60
CA ILE A 640 0.43 30.60 -3.62
C ILE A 640 1.75 31.33 -3.29
N LEU A 641 2.07 31.47 -2.01
CA LEU A 641 3.31 32.09 -1.53
C LEU A 641 4.57 31.25 -1.79
N PHE A 642 4.49 30.12 -2.51
CA PHE A 642 5.70 29.50 -3.05
C PHE A 642 6.42 30.49 -3.95
N PRO A 643 7.63 30.98 -3.57
CA PRO A 643 8.37 31.81 -4.49
C PRO A 643 8.60 31.03 -5.77
N SER A 644 8.29 31.65 -6.89
CA SER A 644 8.79 31.17 -8.17
C SER A 644 10.30 31.19 -8.07
N LEU A 645 10.94 30.04 -8.12
CA LEU A 645 12.38 29.93 -8.25
C LEU A 645 12.80 30.67 -9.52
N PRO A 646 13.86 31.49 -9.46
CA PRO A 646 14.37 32.20 -10.62
C PRO A 646 14.84 31.26 -11.72
#